data_c1941b89c77fbf524449e8fa15e8e21b
#
_entry.id   c1941b89c77fbf524449e8fa15e8e21b
#
_cell.length_a   1.000
_cell.length_b   1.000
_cell.length_c   1.000
_cell.angle_alpha   90.00
_cell.angle_beta   90.00
_cell.angle_gamma   90.00
#
_symmetry.space_group_name_H-M   'P 1'
#
loop_
_entity.id
_entity.type
_entity.pdbx_description
1 polymer ?
#
loop_
_entity_poly.entity_id
_entity_poly.type
_entity_poly.pdbx_seq_one_letter_code
_entity_poly.pdbx_strand_id
1 'polypeptide(L)'
;MEERQDGNIIQRDIDEEMRTAYIDYAMSVIVSRALPDVRDGLKPVHRRILYAMHEDGITSDKPYRKCANTVGSVLGRYHPHGDASVYDAMVRMAQDFSMRYMLIDGHGNFGSIDGDGAAAMRYTEARMSKIAEQMLVDIEKNTVDFMPNYDDRLQEPTVLPTKIPTLLINGSSGIAVGMATNIPPHNLTEVINGIIKIIDDDNVTDEQLMQIIKGPDFPTEGLILGREGIKEAYTTGRGKIIMRAEAEIEEMSGNKQRIIVSSLPYQVNKARLIENIAHLCKEKRIEGISELRDESDRNDRVRIVIELKRDTNANIVLNQLYKNTQMQDTFGVIMLALVNNEPKILTLRQCLDCYIDHRKDVILRRTQFDLDKALARAHILEGLRIAIDNIDEVIAIIRSSYDDAKERLMKRFGLTDIQAQAILDMRLKTLSGLQREKIEEEYKQLMELIAHLRAILASEKLVFDIIKEELIEIRDKFGDERKTKIVAAQGDFEDEDLIKDEQSVITLTHFGYIKRMPIDIYRSQKRGGKGIIGTATREEDFVKQIFTASTHDMILFFTNRGKLYKLKGYEVPEAGRTAKGTAIVNLLSLDPGEKVSAVIPIQNFAEGKYLLMATKNGLIKKTALKEYDSSRTTGLLGITLKENDELIGVRLTDGEDNVVLVTRNGLCITFDEKEVRPIGRVSQGVIGIRIDEDDEVIGMESIISGGKATLLAITENGFGKRTELDEYRVQLRGGKGVVTYKITPKTGKLVGVRIATDDEDVMLITDKGTIIRLKVKDISVLGRSTQGVTLMRTTDGGKVVSIETLTPDMEDIEEX
;
A
#
# COMPACT_ATOMS: atom_id res chain seq x y z
N MET A 1 -65.19 -9.66 36.31
CA MET A 1 -63.97 -9.99 35.65
C MET A 1 -63.49 -8.73 34.94
N GLU A 2 -62.46 -8.08 35.50
CA GLU A 2 -61.90 -6.90 34.87
C GLU A 2 -61.01 -7.38 33.72
N GLU A 3 -61.32 -6.95 32.51
CA GLU A 3 -60.44 -7.14 31.38
C GLU A 3 -59.21 -6.34 31.64
N ARG A 4 -58.08 -7.05 31.84
CA ARG A 4 -56.78 -6.42 31.84
C ARG A 4 -56.56 -5.90 30.43
N GLN A 5 -56.45 -4.60 30.30
CA GLN A 5 -55.93 -4.00 29.07
C GLN A 5 -54.49 -4.50 28.89
N ASP A 6 -54.31 -5.41 27.95
CA ASP A 6 -52.97 -5.80 27.54
C ASP A 6 -52.33 -4.55 26.94
N GLY A 7 -51.24 -4.15 27.55
CA GLY A 7 -50.45 -3.04 27.01
C GLY A 7 -50.12 -3.30 25.54
N ASN A 8 -50.01 -2.25 24.75
CA ASN A 8 -49.67 -2.32 23.33
C ASN A 8 -48.35 -3.08 23.12
N ILE A 9 -48.46 -4.37 22.82
CA ILE A 9 -47.32 -5.18 22.45
C ILE A 9 -47.20 -5.05 20.94
N ILE A 10 -46.17 -4.34 20.52
CA ILE A 10 -45.82 -4.18 19.10
C ILE A 10 -44.86 -5.29 18.74
N GLN A 11 -45.27 -6.16 17.84
CA GLN A 11 -44.42 -7.23 17.36
C GLN A 11 -43.44 -6.66 16.35
N ARG A 12 -42.16 -6.89 16.59
CA ARG A 12 -41.10 -6.45 15.67
C ARG A 12 -40.24 -7.64 15.27
N ASP A 13 -39.97 -7.73 13.98
CA ASP A 13 -39.08 -8.74 13.44
C ASP A 13 -37.64 -8.35 13.82
N ILE A 14 -36.91 -9.24 14.48
CA ILE A 14 -35.59 -8.98 14.93
C ILE A 14 -34.64 -8.72 13.75
N ASP A 15 -34.82 -9.43 12.64
CA ASP A 15 -34.00 -9.22 11.44
C ASP A 15 -34.17 -7.82 10.87
N GLU A 16 -35.46 -7.38 10.78
CA GLU A 16 -35.77 -6.06 10.25
C GLU A 16 -35.25 -4.96 11.18
N GLU A 17 -35.45 -5.15 12.47
CA GLU A 17 -34.98 -4.19 13.48
C GLU A 17 -33.44 -4.08 13.45
N MET A 18 -32.73 -5.20 13.33
CA MET A 18 -31.28 -5.20 13.28
C MET A 18 -30.77 -4.56 11.99
N ARG A 19 -31.43 -4.84 10.87
CA ARG A 19 -31.06 -4.19 9.59
C ARG A 19 -31.22 -2.68 9.67
N THR A 20 -32.35 -2.23 10.18
CA THR A 20 -32.62 -0.80 10.31
C THR A 20 -31.63 -0.13 11.24
N ALA A 21 -31.36 -0.74 12.40
CA ALA A 21 -30.42 -0.22 13.38
C ALA A 21 -28.99 -0.17 12.81
N TYR A 22 -28.58 -1.22 12.07
CA TYR A 22 -27.25 -1.27 11.47
C TYR A 22 -27.11 -0.20 10.39
N ILE A 23 -28.13 -0.03 9.53
CA ILE A 23 -28.11 1.00 8.49
C ILE A 23 -28.01 2.39 9.13
N ASP A 24 -28.79 2.65 10.17
CA ASP A 24 -28.74 3.95 10.87
C ASP A 24 -27.37 4.19 11.49
N TYR A 25 -26.76 3.18 12.09
CA TYR A 25 -25.42 3.27 12.66
C TYR A 25 -24.39 3.53 11.58
N ALA A 26 -24.46 2.77 10.47
CA ALA A 26 -23.52 2.92 9.36
C ALA A 26 -23.59 4.33 8.75
N MET A 27 -24.80 4.83 8.51
CA MET A 27 -24.98 6.18 7.97
C MET A 27 -24.43 7.23 8.92
N SER A 28 -24.65 7.07 10.21
CA SER A 28 -24.15 8.00 11.22
C SER A 28 -22.61 8.02 11.23
N VAL A 29 -21.97 6.84 11.18
CA VAL A 29 -20.50 6.77 11.17
C VAL A 29 -19.94 7.36 9.88
N ILE A 30 -20.56 7.06 8.74
CA ILE A 30 -20.09 7.53 7.44
C ILE A 30 -20.21 9.05 7.34
N VAL A 31 -21.41 9.59 7.60
CA VAL A 31 -21.72 11.00 7.31
C VAL A 31 -21.27 11.93 8.45
N SER A 32 -21.39 11.50 9.70
CA SER A 32 -21.20 12.40 10.82
C SER A 32 -20.09 12.02 11.80
N ARG A 33 -19.19 11.12 11.43
CA ARG A 33 -18.11 10.74 12.35
C ARG A 33 -16.76 10.49 11.68
N ALA A 34 -16.70 9.60 10.69
CA ALA A 34 -15.42 9.03 10.23
C ALA A 34 -14.81 9.72 9.01
N LEU A 35 -15.63 10.33 8.16
CA LEU A 35 -15.14 10.84 6.88
C LEU A 35 -15.10 12.37 6.87
N PRO A 36 -14.08 12.96 6.22
CA PRO A 36 -13.99 14.42 6.09
C PRO A 36 -14.88 14.92 4.97
N ASP A 37 -15.35 16.18 5.11
CA ASP A 37 -16.01 16.87 4.01
C ASP A 37 -14.92 17.32 3.02
N VAL A 38 -15.18 17.15 1.72
CA VAL A 38 -14.21 17.51 0.69
C VAL A 38 -13.88 19.00 0.68
N ARG A 39 -14.82 19.85 1.12
CA ARG A 39 -14.67 21.29 1.07
C ARG A 39 -13.71 21.83 2.12
N ASP A 40 -13.84 21.41 3.37
CA ASP A 40 -12.97 21.91 4.45
C ASP A 40 -12.01 20.87 5.01
N GLY A 41 -12.10 19.62 4.56
CA GLY A 41 -11.20 18.55 4.97
C GLY A 41 -11.33 18.11 6.42
N LEU A 42 -12.43 18.46 7.08
CA LEU A 42 -12.61 18.21 8.50
C LEU A 42 -13.70 17.19 8.75
N LYS A 43 -13.47 16.37 9.77
CA LYS A 43 -14.52 15.55 10.36
C LYS A 43 -15.35 16.46 11.31
N PRO A 44 -16.56 16.06 11.65
CA PRO A 44 -17.39 16.90 12.55
C PRO A 44 -16.71 17.28 13.86
N VAL A 45 -15.96 16.37 14.49
CA VAL A 45 -15.31 16.67 15.77
C VAL A 45 -14.30 17.81 15.62
N HIS A 46 -13.51 17.79 14.56
CA HIS A 46 -12.50 18.83 14.32
C HIS A 46 -13.16 20.16 14.02
N ARG A 47 -14.22 20.13 13.21
CA ARG A 47 -14.96 21.36 12.87
C ARG A 47 -15.58 21.98 14.11
N ARG A 48 -16.15 21.15 14.98
CA ARG A 48 -16.75 21.61 16.22
C ARG A 48 -15.73 22.21 17.18
N ILE A 49 -14.54 21.62 17.26
CA ILE A 49 -13.46 22.15 18.10
C ILE A 49 -13.05 23.53 17.60
N LEU A 50 -12.79 23.69 16.32
CA LEU A 50 -12.36 24.97 15.77
C LEU A 50 -13.45 26.02 15.89
N TYR A 51 -14.70 25.65 15.67
CA TYR A 51 -15.80 26.61 15.80
C TYR A 51 -16.01 27.05 17.25
N ALA A 52 -15.91 26.11 18.20
CA ALA A 52 -16.03 26.45 19.62
C ALA A 52 -14.90 27.38 20.05
N MET A 53 -13.69 27.14 19.58
CA MET A 53 -12.55 28.01 19.88
C MET A 53 -12.77 29.40 19.29
N HIS A 54 -13.36 29.48 18.10
CA HIS A 54 -13.68 30.76 17.47
C HIS A 54 -14.72 31.52 18.28
N GLU A 55 -15.78 30.83 18.72
CA GLU A 55 -16.84 31.47 19.54
C GLU A 55 -16.30 31.97 20.89
N ASP A 56 -15.40 31.21 21.49
CA ASP A 56 -14.84 31.53 22.79
C ASP A 56 -13.68 32.56 22.70
N GLY A 57 -13.31 32.93 21.49
CA GLY A 57 -12.25 33.92 21.27
C GLY A 57 -10.86 33.40 21.60
N ILE A 58 -10.64 32.08 21.50
CA ILE A 58 -9.33 31.46 21.78
C ILE A 58 -8.51 31.46 20.49
N THR A 59 -8.06 32.62 20.11
CA THR A 59 -7.34 32.87 18.85
C THR A 59 -5.84 32.93 19.12
N SER A 60 -5.05 32.98 18.05
CA SER A 60 -3.58 32.94 18.14
C SER A 60 -2.97 34.15 18.84
N ASP A 61 -3.69 35.28 18.89
CA ASP A 61 -3.23 36.51 19.53
C ASP A 61 -3.67 36.65 20.99
N LYS A 62 -4.40 35.63 21.50
CA LYS A 62 -4.89 35.61 22.88
C LYS A 62 -4.09 34.64 23.70
N PRO A 63 -4.14 34.73 25.07
CA PRO A 63 -3.47 33.74 25.90
C PRO A 63 -4.03 32.32 25.68
N TYR A 64 -3.21 31.35 25.94
CA TYR A 64 -3.64 29.96 25.95
C TYR A 64 -4.73 29.70 26.99
N ARG A 65 -5.65 28.79 26.67
CA ARG A 65 -6.68 28.34 27.60
C ARG A 65 -6.50 26.84 27.85
N LYS A 66 -6.86 26.39 29.05
CA LYS A 66 -6.80 24.96 29.38
C LYS A 66 -7.59 24.15 28.34
N CYS A 67 -7.02 23.03 27.89
CA CYS A 67 -7.72 22.16 26.96
C CYS A 67 -9.05 21.66 27.52
N ALA A 68 -9.13 21.48 28.86
CA ALA A 68 -10.38 21.07 29.49
C ALA A 68 -11.50 22.08 29.25
N ASN A 69 -11.20 23.37 29.20
CA ASN A 69 -12.22 24.41 28.89
C ASN A 69 -12.79 24.21 27.49
N THR A 70 -11.92 24.03 26.49
CA THR A 70 -12.34 23.82 25.11
C THR A 70 -13.11 22.52 24.95
N VAL A 71 -12.61 21.43 25.56
CA VAL A 71 -13.28 20.13 25.50
C VAL A 71 -14.68 20.24 26.10
N GLY A 72 -14.80 20.91 27.25
CA GLY A 72 -16.12 21.13 27.88
C GLY A 72 -17.07 21.94 27.01
N SER A 73 -16.58 23.00 26.38
CA SER A 73 -17.40 23.81 25.45
C SER A 73 -17.91 22.96 24.28
N VAL A 74 -17.05 22.16 23.69
CA VAL A 74 -17.40 21.30 22.55
C VAL A 74 -18.43 20.26 22.97
N LEU A 75 -18.22 19.59 24.10
CA LEU A 75 -19.12 18.55 24.59
C LEU A 75 -20.49 19.13 24.93
N GLY A 76 -20.51 20.26 25.61
CA GLY A 76 -21.76 20.88 26.04
C GLY A 76 -22.59 21.45 24.92
N ARG A 77 -21.93 21.96 23.88
CA ARG A 77 -22.62 22.70 22.82
C ARG A 77 -22.88 21.87 21.57
N TYR A 78 -21.93 21.04 21.14
CA TYR A 78 -21.98 20.49 19.79
C TYR A 78 -21.77 18.97 19.67
N HIS A 79 -20.96 18.36 20.54
CA HIS A 79 -20.45 17.00 20.34
C HIS A 79 -20.82 16.10 21.52
N PRO A 80 -22.01 15.45 21.51
CA PRO A 80 -22.48 14.69 22.66
C PRO A 80 -21.86 13.29 22.72
N HIS A 81 -20.54 13.22 22.92
CA HIS A 81 -19.77 11.97 22.98
C HIS A 81 -18.75 12.08 24.14
N GLY A 82 -17.86 11.12 24.24
CA GLY A 82 -16.89 11.11 25.36
C GLY A 82 -15.86 12.23 25.25
N ASP A 83 -15.41 12.71 26.41
CA ASP A 83 -14.40 13.76 26.48
C ASP A 83 -13.07 13.33 25.90
N ALA A 84 -12.74 12.03 26.02
CA ALA A 84 -11.47 11.51 25.49
C ALA A 84 -11.40 11.66 23.97
N SER A 85 -12.49 11.44 23.27
CA SER A 85 -12.51 11.55 21.80
C SER A 85 -12.25 12.98 21.35
N VAL A 86 -12.82 13.95 22.04
CA VAL A 86 -12.61 15.38 21.72
C VAL A 86 -11.17 15.79 22.03
N TYR A 87 -10.67 15.40 23.20
CA TYR A 87 -9.31 15.74 23.60
C TYR A 87 -8.27 15.10 22.68
N ASP A 88 -8.48 13.83 22.31
CA ASP A 88 -7.55 13.14 21.39
C ASP A 88 -7.51 13.85 20.03
N ALA A 89 -8.65 14.33 19.53
CA ALA A 89 -8.70 15.09 18.29
C ALA A 89 -7.94 16.40 18.41
N MET A 90 -8.12 17.12 19.53
CA MET A 90 -7.37 18.35 19.81
C MET A 90 -5.88 18.09 19.84
N VAL A 91 -5.47 17.05 20.54
CA VAL A 91 -4.06 16.69 20.69
C VAL A 91 -3.44 16.43 19.33
N ARG A 92 -4.13 15.65 18.49
CA ARG A 92 -3.61 15.34 17.16
C ARG A 92 -3.43 16.61 16.32
N MET A 93 -4.37 17.56 16.40
CA MET A 93 -4.27 18.80 15.64
C MET A 93 -3.12 19.70 16.12
N ALA A 94 -2.59 19.45 17.31
CA ALA A 94 -1.46 20.21 17.88
C ALA A 94 -0.12 19.50 17.72
N GLN A 95 -0.10 18.27 17.17
CA GLN A 95 1.13 17.50 17.00
C GLN A 95 1.77 17.81 15.65
N ASP A 96 3.01 18.26 15.68
CA ASP A 96 3.72 18.61 14.45
C ASP A 96 4.20 17.40 13.65
N PHE A 97 4.17 16.21 14.25
CA PHE A 97 4.49 14.98 13.54
C PHE A 97 3.23 14.29 12.98
N SER A 98 2.04 14.79 13.33
CA SER A 98 0.78 14.27 12.82
C SER A 98 0.17 15.16 11.75
N MET A 99 0.34 16.49 11.89
CA MET A 99 -0.26 17.48 11.00
C MET A 99 0.82 18.23 10.25
N ARG A 100 0.72 18.24 8.94
CA ARG A 100 1.65 19.03 8.12
C ARG A 100 1.55 20.52 8.43
N TYR A 101 0.33 21.00 8.67
CA TYR A 101 0.05 22.37 9.12
C TYR A 101 -0.85 22.29 10.34
N MET A 102 -0.27 22.53 11.51
CA MET A 102 -1.00 22.38 12.76
C MET A 102 -2.14 23.39 12.85
N LEU A 103 -3.33 22.91 13.22
CA LEU A 103 -4.50 23.78 13.38
C LEU A 103 -4.65 24.27 14.82
N ILE A 104 -3.96 23.67 15.76
CA ILE A 104 -3.98 24.06 17.17
C ILE A 104 -2.55 24.33 17.61
N ASP A 105 -2.38 25.46 18.31
CA ASP A 105 -1.12 25.86 18.95
C ASP A 105 -1.18 25.37 20.39
N GLY A 106 -0.46 24.32 20.71
CA GLY A 106 -0.48 23.69 22.01
C GLY A 106 0.67 24.13 22.90
N HIS A 107 0.41 24.15 24.20
CA HIS A 107 1.40 24.49 25.24
C HIS A 107 1.37 23.41 26.31
N GLY A 108 2.48 22.69 26.46
CA GLY A 108 2.58 21.58 27.39
C GLY A 108 2.94 20.30 26.67
N ASN A 109 2.68 19.16 27.30
CA ASN A 109 3.00 17.85 26.74
C ASN A 109 1.85 17.33 25.89
N PHE A 110 2.04 17.34 24.57
CA PHE A 110 1.06 16.84 23.60
C PHE A 110 1.49 15.52 22.97
N GLY A 111 2.39 14.80 23.64
CA GLY A 111 2.85 13.50 23.12
C GLY A 111 4.12 13.64 22.29
N SER A 112 4.58 12.54 21.76
CA SER A 112 5.81 12.51 20.97
C SER A 112 5.73 11.45 19.87
N ILE A 113 6.70 11.49 18.97
CA ILE A 113 6.87 10.52 17.89
C ILE A 113 7.18 9.11 18.44
N ASP A 114 7.55 9.00 19.71
CA ASP A 114 7.77 7.72 20.37
C ASP A 114 6.48 7.04 20.84
N GLY A 115 5.34 7.66 20.57
CA GLY A 115 4.06 7.11 20.98
C GLY A 115 3.64 7.50 22.38
N ASP A 116 4.38 8.41 23.04
CA ASP A 116 3.98 8.94 24.34
C ASP A 116 2.66 9.67 24.22
N GLY A 117 1.76 9.44 25.14
CA GLY A 117 0.48 10.14 25.17
C GLY A 117 0.62 11.55 25.70
N ALA A 118 -0.38 12.39 25.41
CA ALA A 118 -0.44 13.73 25.95
C ALA A 118 -0.74 13.70 27.44
N ALA A 119 -0.35 14.75 28.15
CA ALA A 119 -0.76 14.94 29.54
C ALA A 119 -2.28 15.09 29.61
N ALA A 120 -2.87 14.88 30.79
CA ALA A 120 -4.31 15.05 30.96
C ALA A 120 -4.75 16.46 30.59
N MET A 121 -5.97 16.59 30.12
CA MET A 121 -6.47 17.89 29.58
C MET A 121 -6.50 19.01 30.61
N ARG A 122 -6.45 18.70 31.88
CA ARG A 122 -6.38 19.71 32.92
C ARG A 122 -5.01 20.40 33.02
N TYR A 123 -3.99 19.78 32.41
CA TYR A 123 -2.61 20.31 32.44
C TYR A 123 -2.22 21.03 31.15
N THR A 124 -2.72 20.57 29.99
CA THR A 124 -2.33 21.17 28.71
C THR A 124 -3.17 22.40 28.41
N GLU A 125 -2.59 23.28 27.61
CA GLU A 125 -3.25 24.50 27.18
C GLU A 125 -3.18 24.60 25.66
N ALA A 126 -4.15 25.28 25.05
CA ALA A 126 -4.21 25.39 23.60
C ALA A 126 -4.92 26.66 23.17
N ARG A 127 -4.65 27.04 21.93
CA ARG A 127 -5.35 28.10 21.21
C ARG A 127 -5.27 27.76 19.71
N MET A 128 -6.09 28.45 18.90
CA MET A 128 -6.00 28.26 17.46
C MET A 128 -4.65 28.72 16.94
N SER A 129 -4.12 28.00 15.96
CA SER A 129 -2.94 28.46 15.23
C SER A 129 -3.34 29.58 14.27
N LYS A 130 -2.35 30.33 13.76
CA LYS A 130 -2.62 31.38 12.79
C LYS A 130 -3.26 30.86 11.52
N ILE A 131 -2.82 29.69 11.06
CA ILE A 131 -3.36 29.10 9.83
C ILE A 131 -4.80 28.62 10.03
N ALA A 132 -5.14 28.14 11.23
CA ALA A 132 -6.50 27.68 11.53
C ALA A 132 -7.49 28.85 11.48
N GLU A 133 -7.05 30.05 11.85
CA GLU A 133 -7.90 31.22 11.77
C GLU A 133 -8.36 31.49 10.34
N GLN A 134 -7.56 31.13 9.35
CA GLN A 134 -7.92 31.27 7.94
C GLN A 134 -9.06 30.38 7.52
N MET A 135 -9.33 29.33 8.28
CA MET A 135 -10.47 28.44 8.02
C MET A 135 -11.79 29.06 8.45
N LEU A 136 -11.74 30.05 9.34
CA LEU A 136 -12.94 30.63 9.96
C LEU A 136 -13.20 32.08 9.51
N VAL A 137 -12.35 32.62 8.65
CA VAL A 137 -12.53 33.98 8.15
C VAL A 137 -13.88 34.09 7.43
N ASP A 138 -14.65 35.12 7.80
CA ASP A 138 -15.95 35.45 7.20
C ASP A 138 -17.05 34.42 7.52
N ILE A 139 -16.90 33.60 8.55
CA ILE A 139 -17.95 32.63 8.92
C ILE A 139 -19.24 33.34 9.36
N GLU A 140 -19.13 34.56 9.89
CA GLU A 140 -20.28 35.35 10.34
C GLU A 140 -20.98 36.07 9.19
N LYS A 141 -20.53 35.95 7.96
CA LYS A 141 -21.10 36.64 6.78
C LYS A 141 -22.01 35.75 5.94
N ASN A 142 -22.63 34.78 6.56
CA ASN A 142 -23.53 33.84 5.86
C ASN A 142 -22.84 33.08 4.73
N THR A 143 -21.54 32.82 4.89
CA THR A 143 -20.75 32.17 3.84
C THR A 143 -20.98 30.65 3.77
N VAL A 144 -21.45 30.05 4.87
CA VAL A 144 -21.68 28.59 4.95
C VAL A 144 -23.05 28.36 5.60
N ASP A 145 -23.61 27.20 5.35
CA ASP A 145 -24.87 26.79 5.96
C ASP A 145 -24.63 26.35 7.40
N PHE A 146 -25.57 26.68 8.25
CA PHE A 146 -25.61 26.23 9.64
C PHE A 146 -26.74 25.22 9.82
N MET A 147 -26.59 24.34 10.81
CA MET A 147 -27.60 23.38 11.17
C MET A 147 -27.80 23.39 12.67
N PRO A 148 -28.96 22.94 13.17
CA PRO A 148 -29.15 22.85 14.62
C PRO A 148 -28.18 21.86 15.24
N ASN A 149 -27.74 22.14 16.47
CA ASN A 149 -26.93 21.20 17.23
C ASN A 149 -27.79 20.05 17.76
N TYR A 150 -27.20 19.15 18.56
CA TYR A 150 -27.87 17.93 19.01
C TYR A 150 -29.16 18.19 19.83
N ASP A 151 -29.24 19.31 20.52
CA ASP A 151 -30.43 19.62 21.34
C ASP A 151 -31.26 20.77 20.79
N ASP A 152 -31.00 21.18 19.55
CA ASP A 152 -31.72 22.22 18.83
C ASP A 152 -31.67 23.62 19.50
N ARG A 153 -30.76 23.82 20.44
CA ARG A 153 -30.62 25.11 21.12
C ARG A 153 -29.67 26.07 20.44
N LEU A 154 -28.69 25.53 19.73
CA LEU A 154 -27.64 26.29 19.09
C LEU A 154 -27.53 25.87 17.63
N GLN A 155 -26.79 26.68 16.87
CA GLN A 155 -26.51 26.39 15.46
C GLN A 155 -25.02 26.10 15.31
N GLU A 156 -24.68 25.13 14.51
CA GLU A 156 -23.28 24.84 14.18
C GLU A 156 -23.09 24.84 12.68
N PRO A 157 -21.90 25.19 12.20
CA PRO A 157 -21.66 25.21 10.74
C PRO A 157 -21.61 23.78 10.20
N THR A 158 -22.15 23.60 9.00
CA THR A 158 -22.06 22.31 8.30
C THR A 158 -20.67 22.15 7.66
N VAL A 159 -19.99 23.25 7.39
CA VAL A 159 -18.67 23.28 6.78
C VAL A 159 -18.06 24.64 7.15
N LEU A 160 -16.74 24.73 7.19
CA LEU A 160 -16.06 26.00 7.42
C LEU A 160 -15.76 26.68 6.08
N PRO A 161 -15.76 28.03 6.05
CA PRO A 161 -15.47 28.74 4.79
C PRO A 161 -14.07 28.49 4.22
N THR A 162 -13.14 28.22 5.00
CA THR A 162 -11.74 27.89 4.81
C THR A 162 -11.06 28.49 3.57
N LYS A 163 -10.14 29.44 3.82
CA LYS A 163 -9.28 29.99 2.76
C LYS A 163 -8.13 29.05 2.39
N ILE A 164 -7.96 27.94 3.11
CA ILE A 164 -6.88 27.00 2.85
C ILE A 164 -7.46 25.66 2.39
N PRO A 165 -6.79 24.96 1.47
CA PRO A 165 -7.29 23.66 0.98
C PRO A 165 -6.94 22.54 1.95
N THR A 166 -7.62 22.51 3.09
CA THR A 166 -7.24 21.66 4.24
C THR A 166 -7.29 20.20 3.97
N LEU A 167 -8.21 19.70 3.13
CA LEU A 167 -8.28 18.28 2.86
C LEU A 167 -6.95 17.74 2.36
N LEU A 168 -6.33 18.43 1.43
CA LEU A 168 -5.06 17.98 0.85
C LEU A 168 -3.86 18.38 1.70
N ILE A 169 -3.84 19.56 2.30
CA ILE A 169 -2.62 19.98 3.00
C ILE A 169 -2.41 19.23 4.32
N ASN A 170 -3.47 18.75 4.96
CA ASN A 170 -3.34 17.96 6.19
C ASN A 170 -3.76 16.50 6.02
N GLY A 171 -4.46 16.20 4.93
CA GLY A 171 -4.98 14.87 4.72
C GLY A 171 -6.02 14.47 5.74
N SER A 172 -6.36 13.21 5.77
CA SER A 172 -7.32 12.66 6.72
C SER A 172 -7.21 11.15 6.73
N SER A 173 -7.55 10.53 7.85
CA SER A 173 -7.66 9.07 7.93
C SER A 173 -8.86 8.74 8.79
N GLY A 174 -9.58 7.69 8.43
CA GLY A 174 -10.74 7.27 9.19
C GLY A 174 -11.32 5.99 8.65
N ILE A 175 -11.91 5.22 9.56
CA ILE A 175 -12.54 3.94 9.22
C ILE A 175 -14.04 4.10 9.50
N ALA A 176 -14.83 4.03 8.43
CA ALA A 176 -16.28 4.03 8.52
C ALA A 176 -16.79 2.59 8.38
N VAL A 177 -18.10 2.43 8.26
CA VAL A 177 -18.67 1.12 8.04
C VAL A 177 -18.62 0.80 6.55
N GLY A 178 -17.90 -0.25 6.20
CA GLY A 178 -17.76 -0.71 4.82
C GLY A 178 -16.84 0.10 3.93
N MET A 179 -16.17 1.12 4.49
CA MET A 179 -15.27 1.97 3.72
C MET A 179 -14.27 2.66 4.64
N ALA A 180 -13.18 3.14 4.07
CA ALA A 180 -12.17 3.86 4.82
C ALA A 180 -11.57 4.95 3.96
N THR A 181 -11.05 5.99 4.60
CA THR A 181 -10.32 7.05 3.93
C THR A 181 -8.90 7.10 4.48
N ASN A 182 -7.96 7.43 3.60
CA ASN A 182 -6.57 7.62 3.98
C ASN A 182 -5.93 8.57 2.98
N ILE A 183 -6.03 9.86 3.25
CA ILE A 183 -5.58 10.92 2.36
C ILE A 183 -4.27 11.47 2.92
N PRO A 184 -3.17 11.45 2.16
CA PRO A 184 -1.89 11.94 2.67
C PRO A 184 -1.85 13.46 2.69
N PRO A 185 -1.05 14.05 3.59
CA PRO A 185 -0.86 15.50 3.60
C PRO A 185 -0.01 15.96 2.41
N HIS A 186 -0.15 17.24 2.05
CA HIS A 186 0.53 17.84 0.91
C HIS A 186 1.12 19.20 1.25
N ASN A 187 2.01 19.66 0.41
CA ASN A 187 2.64 20.97 0.55
C ASN A 187 1.65 22.07 0.14
N LEU A 188 1.50 23.09 0.99
CA LEU A 188 0.54 24.17 0.77
C LEU A 188 0.84 24.94 -0.52
N THR A 189 2.10 25.27 -0.76
CA THR A 189 2.51 26.01 -1.95
C THR A 189 2.18 25.25 -3.22
N GLU A 190 2.46 23.94 -3.23
CA GLU A 190 2.16 23.09 -4.39
C GLU A 190 0.66 23.00 -4.65
N VAL A 191 -0.14 22.81 -3.59
CA VAL A 191 -1.59 22.67 -3.75
C VAL A 191 -2.18 23.99 -4.25
N ILE A 192 -1.77 25.13 -3.68
CA ILE A 192 -2.25 26.43 -4.12
C ILE A 192 -1.85 26.69 -5.57
N ASN A 193 -0.62 26.41 -5.95
CA ASN A 193 -0.19 26.58 -7.34
C ASN A 193 -0.98 25.70 -8.29
N GLY A 194 -1.34 24.48 -7.86
CA GLY A 194 -2.20 23.61 -8.65
C GLY A 194 -3.60 24.16 -8.83
N ILE A 195 -4.17 24.74 -7.77
CA ILE A 195 -5.48 25.37 -7.84
C ILE A 195 -5.45 26.56 -8.80
N ILE A 196 -4.40 27.40 -8.70
CA ILE A 196 -4.26 28.57 -9.58
C ILE A 196 -4.14 28.11 -11.05
N LYS A 197 -3.40 27.02 -11.29
CA LYS A 197 -3.27 26.48 -12.65
C LYS A 197 -4.62 26.03 -13.21
N ILE A 198 -5.46 25.41 -12.40
CA ILE A 198 -6.79 24.99 -12.82
C ILE A 198 -7.66 26.21 -13.14
N ILE A 199 -7.58 27.25 -12.31
CA ILE A 199 -8.35 28.48 -12.54
C ILE A 199 -7.92 29.16 -13.84
N ASP A 200 -6.61 29.20 -14.13
CA ASP A 200 -6.09 29.82 -15.33
C ASP A 200 -6.36 29.00 -16.59
N ASP A 201 -6.38 27.65 -16.45
CA ASP A 201 -6.56 26.73 -17.59
C ASP A 201 -7.40 25.56 -17.13
N ASP A 202 -8.69 25.62 -17.44
CA ASP A 202 -9.65 24.57 -17.06
C ASP A 202 -9.35 23.22 -17.73
N ASN A 203 -8.59 23.22 -18.83
CA ASN A 203 -8.25 22.02 -19.57
C ASN A 203 -6.89 21.43 -19.19
N VAL A 204 -6.33 21.83 -18.06
CA VAL A 204 -5.05 21.30 -17.60
C VAL A 204 -5.15 19.78 -17.42
N THR A 205 -4.14 19.06 -17.92
CA THR A 205 -4.12 17.59 -17.84
C THR A 205 -3.62 17.13 -16.46
N ASP A 206 -3.90 15.87 -16.15
CA ASP A 206 -3.40 15.28 -14.90
C ASP A 206 -1.87 15.35 -14.83
N GLU A 207 -1.19 15.11 -15.97
CA GLU A 207 0.27 15.15 -16.01
C GLU A 207 0.80 16.55 -15.71
N GLN A 208 0.17 17.58 -16.26
CA GLN A 208 0.55 18.97 -16.00
C GLN A 208 0.32 19.33 -14.53
N LEU A 209 -0.79 18.86 -13.97
CA LEU A 209 -1.14 19.12 -12.57
C LEU A 209 -0.13 18.43 -11.66
N MET A 210 0.31 17.22 -12.01
CA MET A 210 1.29 16.46 -11.21
C MET A 210 2.70 17.04 -11.28
N GLN A 211 3.00 17.87 -12.28
CA GLN A 211 4.26 18.61 -12.31
C GLN A 211 4.26 19.72 -11.26
N ILE A 212 3.10 20.20 -10.87
CA ILE A 212 2.95 21.27 -9.88
C ILE A 212 2.76 20.66 -8.48
N ILE A 213 1.81 19.74 -8.34
CA ILE A 213 1.58 18.99 -7.10
C ILE A 213 2.33 17.66 -7.26
N LYS A 214 3.57 17.66 -6.78
CA LYS A 214 4.51 16.56 -7.08
C LYS A 214 4.17 15.29 -6.33
N GLY A 215 3.58 15.40 -5.16
CA GLY A 215 3.23 14.25 -4.34
C GLY A 215 2.93 14.64 -2.92
N PRO A 216 2.61 13.67 -2.06
CA PRO A 216 2.42 13.94 -0.65
C PRO A 216 3.65 14.58 -0.01
N ASP A 217 3.44 15.35 1.03
CA ASP A 217 4.50 16.04 1.78
C ASP A 217 4.24 15.82 3.26
N PHE A 218 4.96 14.87 3.84
CA PHE A 218 4.71 14.43 5.20
C PHE A 218 5.40 15.32 6.22
N PRO A 219 4.77 15.55 7.38
CA PRO A 219 5.39 16.40 8.43
C PRO A 219 6.64 15.75 9.03
N THR A 220 6.78 14.44 8.91
CA THR A 220 7.92 13.69 9.42
C THR A 220 9.07 13.57 8.42
N GLU A 221 8.98 14.27 7.31
CA GLU A 221 10.00 14.27 6.25
C GLU A 221 10.03 12.90 5.55
N GLY A 222 11.18 12.24 5.50
CA GLY A 222 11.30 10.95 4.82
C GLY A 222 11.43 11.07 3.32
N LEU A 223 11.36 9.92 2.66
CA LEU A 223 11.46 9.81 1.20
C LEU A 223 10.22 9.11 0.66
N ILE A 224 9.84 9.46 -0.56
CA ILE A 224 8.85 8.70 -1.33
C ILE A 224 9.59 8.08 -2.51
N LEU A 225 9.43 6.76 -2.69
CA LEU A 225 10.10 6.01 -3.76
C LEU A 225 9.20 5.93 -4.99
N GLY A 226 9.66 6.57 -6.08
CA GLY A 226 8.98 6.50 -7.36
C GLY A 226 7.71 7.34 -7.42
N ARG A 227 7.20 7.50 -8.63
CA ARG A 227 6.01 8.33 -8.88
C ARG A 227 4.80 7.53 -9.35
N GLU A 228 4.95 6.23 -9.55
CA GLU A 228 3.85 5.40 -10.06
C GLU A 228 2.68 5.33 -9.10
N GLY A 229 2.97 5.15 -7.79
CA GLY A 229 1.94 5.13 -6.77
C GLY A 229 1.23 6.46 -6.63
N ILE A 230 1.98 7.56 -6.76
CA ILE A 230 1.43 8.91 -6.73
C ILE A 230 0.48 9.11 -7.93
N LYS A 231 0.93 8.74 -9.11
CA LYS A 231 0.13 8.87 -10.32
C LYS A 231 -1.17 8.05 -10.21
N GLU A 232 -1.06 6.82 -9.75
CA GLU A 232 -2.23 5.96 -9.58
C GLU A 232 -3.22 6.57 -8.58
N ALA A 233 -2.71 7.06 -7.45
CA ALA A 233 -3.56 7.69 -6.43
C ALA A 233 -4.26 8.93 -6.96
N TYR A 234 -3.55 9.77 -7.71
CA TYR A 234 -4.10 11.02 -8.22
C TYR A 234 -5.06 10.84 -9.39
N THR A 235 -4.92 9.77 -10.16
CA THR A 235 -5.79 9.54 -11.33
C THR A 235 -6.98 8.64 -11.03
N THR A 236 -6.87 7.75 -10.02
CA THR A 236 -7.95 6.81 -9.69
C THR A 236 -8.52 7.01 -8.29
N GLY A 237 -7.83 7.75 -7.41
CA GLY A 237 -8.23 7.91 -6.02
C GLY A 237 -7.69 6.84 -5.09
N ARG A 238 -7.04 5.82 -5.61
CA ARG A 238 -6.40 4.75 -4.82
C ARG A 238 -5.01 4.48 -5.34
N GLY A 239 -4.07 4.28 -4.43
CA GLY A 239 -2.71 3.95 -4.83
C GLY A 239 -1.87 3.60 -3.62
N LYS A 240 -0.70 3.04 -3.89
CA LYS A 240 0.25 2.68 -2.83
C LYS A 240 1.50 3.53 -2.99
N ILE A 241 1.81 4.31 -1.97
CA ILE A 241 2.99 5.17 -1.95
C ILE A 241 3.99 4.54 -1.00
N ILE A 242 5.20 4.27 -1.48
CA ILE A 242 6.25 3.67 -0.67
C ILE A 242 7.03 4.78 0.01
N MET A 243 7.01 4.78 1.34
CA MET A 243 7.73 5.73 2.17
C MET A 243 8.98 5.07 2.73
N ARG A 244 10.07 5.83 2.82
CA ARG A 244 11.34 5.31 3.32
C ARG A 244 11.98 6.34 4.26
N ALA A 245 12.59 5.84 5.33
CA ALA A 245 13.37 6.66 6.25
C ALA A 245 14.59 7.22 5.53
N GLU A 246 15.00 8.45 5.92
CA GLU A 246 16.27 9.00 5.45
C GLU A 246 17.39 8.47 6.35
N ALA A 247 18.38 7.86 5.74
CA ALA A 247 19.51 7.29 6.47
C ALA A 247 20.80 7.59 5.72
N GLU A 248 21.86 7.81 6.49
CA GLU A 248 23.20 8.03 5.94
C GLU A 248 24.17 7.06 6.58
N ILE A 249 25.17 6.66 5.83
CA ILE A 249 26.25 5.79 6.31
C ILE A 249 27.45 6.69 6.63
N GLU A 250 27.93 6.61 7.86
CA GLU A 250 29.11 7.37 8.31
C GLU A 250 30.24 6.42 8.64
N GLU A 251 31.47 6.82 8.29
CA GLU A 251 32.67 6.08 8.65
C GLU A 251 33.02 6.36 10.10
N MET A 252 33.52 5.32 10.78
CA MET A 252 34.03 5.38 12.14
C MET A 252 35.50 4.89 12.15
N SER A 253 36.19 5.12 13.22
CA SER A 253 37.55 4.60 13.37
C SER A 253 37.57 3.07 13.41
N GLY A 254 38.64 2.46 12.91
CA GLY A 254 38.84 1.02 12.95
C GLY A 254 38.02 0.22 11.92
N ASN A 255 37.81 0.81 10.76
CA ASN A 255 37.05 0.17 9.66
C ASN A 255 35.62 -0.18 10.04
N LYS A 256 35.05 0.56 10.96
CA LYS A 256 33.64 0.43 11.33
C LYS A 256 32.83 1.48 10.62
N GLN A 257 31.57 1.19 10.41
CA GLN A 257 30.58 2.13 9.87
C GLN A 257 29.40 2.21 10.79
N ARG A 258 28.64 3.29 10.67
CA ARG A 258 27.37 3.40 11.38
C ARG A 258 26.33 4.00 10.46
N ILE A 259 25.08 3.65 10.72
CA ILE A 259 23.92 4.18 9.99
C ILE A 259 23.24 5.20 10.90
N ILE A 260 23.07 6.41 10.37
CA ILE A 260 22.34 7.48 11.07
C ILE A 260 20.99 7.66 10.38
N VAL A 261 19.92 7.41 11.10
CA VAL A 261 18.55 7.61 10.59
C VAL A 261 18.10 8.98 11.05
N SER A 262 17.83 9.88 10.10
CA SER A 262 17.50 11.27 10.39
C SER A 262 16.03 11.61 10.24
N SER A 263 15.24 10.74 9.60
CA SER A 263 13.78 10.90 9.51
C SER A 263 13.14 9.54 9.32
N LEU A 264 11.85 9.45 9.63
CA LEU A 264 11.10 8.21 9.56
C LEU A 264 9.90 8.37 8.64
N PRO A 265 9.37 7.27 8.08
CA PRO A 265 8.12 7.35 7.35
C PRO A 265 6.99 7.89 8.23
N TYR A 266 6.00 8.49 7.59
CA TYR A 266 4.85 9.07 8.26
C TYR A 266 4.11 7.99 9.07
N GLN A 267 3.69 8.35 10.29
CA GLN A 267 2.92 7.48 11.19
C GLN A 267 3.71 6.29 11.75
N VAL A 268 5.02 6.33 11.69
CA VAL A 268 5.87 5.30 12.28
C VAL A 268 6.27 5.73 13.69
N ASN A 269 6.05 4.84 14.66
CA ASN A 269 6.44 5.04 16.05
C ASN A 269 7.93 4.74 16.22
N LYS A 270 8.71 5.75 16.58
CA LYS A 270 10.17 5.64 16.66
C LYS A 270 10.61 4.61 17.72
N ALA A 271 10.01 4.64 18.91
CA ALA A 271 10.40 3.72 19.98
C ALA A 271 10.09 2.28 19.58
N ARG A 272 8.94 2.03 18.98
CA ARG A 272 8.57 0.69 18.51
C ARG A 272 9.50 0.22 17.39
N LEU A 273 9.89 1.11 16.49
CA LEU A 273 10.83 0.77 15.43
C LEU A 273 12.17 0.33 16.01
N ILE A 274 12.69 1.05 17.01
CA ILE A 274 13.95 0.70 17.66
C ILE A 274 13.83 -0.66 18.35
N GLU A 275 12.71 -0.91 19.04
CA GLU A 275 12.46 -2.21 19.66
C GLU A 275 12.43 -3.35 18.63
N ASN A 276 11.78 -3.11 17.50
CA ASN A 276 11.69 -4.13 16.45
C ASN A 276 13.07 -4.42 15.84
N ILE A 277 13.90 -3.40 15.65
CA ILE A 277 15.26 -3.60 15.14
C ILE A 277 16.06 -4.44 16.14
N ALA A 278 15.98 -4.11 17.43
CA ALA A 278 16.66 -4.86 18.48
C ALA A 278 16.21 -6.32 18.52
N HIS A 279 14.91 -6.55 18.35
CA HIS A 279 14.34 -7.89 18.34
C HIS A 279 14.86 -8.71 17.15
N LEU A 280 14.95 -8.10 15.96
CA LEU A 280 15.47 -8.77 14.78
C LEU A 280 16.95 -9.11 14.92
N CYS A 281 17.72 -8.24 15.60
CA CYS A 281 19.12 -8.51 15.91
C CYS A 281 19.26 -9.69 16.87
N LYS A 282 18.40 -9.74 17.89
CA LYS A 282 18.41 -10.83 18.87
C LYS A 282 18.04 -12.16 18.24
N GLU A 283 17.11 -12.15 17.28
CA GLU A 283 16.71 -13.36 16.54
C GLU A 283 17.68 -13.72 15.41
N LYS A 284 18.71 -12.91 15.19
CA LYS A 284 19.72 -13.08 14.14
C LYS A 284 19.12 -13.00 12.73
N ARG A 285 18.00 -12.33 12.57
CA ARG A 285 17.40 -12.09 11.25
C ARG A 285 18.09 -10.93 10.56
N ILE A 286 18.68 -10.01 11.33
CA ILE A 286 19.59 -8.97 10.83
C ILE A 286 20.90 -9.13 11.58
N GLU A 287 21.97 -9.32 10.86
CA GLU A 287 23.31 -9.49 11.43
C GLU A 287 24.18 -8.30 11.09
N GLY A 288 25.19 -8.08 11.94
CA GLY A 288 26.18 -7.04 11.71
C GLY A 288 25.97 -5.77 12.52
N ILE A 289 24.93 -5.68 13.34
CA ILE A 289 24.69 -4.53 14.19
C ILE A 289 25.35 -4.78 15.56
N SER A 290 26.26 -3.87 15.98
CA SER A 290 26.94 -3.98 17.26
C SER A 290 26.26 -3.18 18.36
N GLU A 291 25.65 -2.05 18.02
CA GLU A 291 24.98 -1.20 19.00
C GLU A 291 23.86 -0.41 18.33
N LEU A 292 22.81 -0.16 19.08
CA LEU A 292 21.63 0.56 18.62
C LEU A 292 21.27 1.58 19.68
N ARG A 293 21.30 2.87 19.34
CA ARG A 293 21.01 3.97 20.26
C ARG A 293 20.01 4.94 19.65
N ASP A 294 19.25 5.57 20.52
CA ASP A 294 18.41 6.71 20.17
C ASP A 294 19.09 7.97 20.69
N GLU A 295 19.63 8.79 19.80
CA GLU A 295 20.28 10.06 20.13
C GLU A 295 19.42 11.27 19.77
N SER A 296 18.13 11.08 19.65
CA SER A 296 17.19 12.15 19.31
C SER A 296 17.13 13.20 20.41
N ASP A 297 17.02 14.47 20.02
CA ASP A 297 16.88 15.57 20.96
C ASP A 297 16.00 16.68 20.35
N ARG A 298 15.98 17.87 20.96
CA ARG A 298 15.16 18.98 20.47
C ARG A 298 15.58 19.47 19.08
N ASN A 299 16.86 19.42 18.79
CA ASN A 299 17.40 19.88 17.51
C ASN A 299 17.26 18.82 16.43
N ASP A 300 17.53 17.55 16.79
CA ASP A 300 17.40 16.40 15.91
C ASP A 300 16.28 15.51 16.46
N ARG A 301 15.06 15.75 16.00
CA ARG A 301 13.89 15.00 16.46
C ARG A 301 14.01 13.52 16.27
N VAL A 302 14.66 13.11 15.20
CA VAL A 302 14.96 11.73 14.92
C VAL A 302 16.47 11.64 14.66
N ARG A 303 17.14 10.89 15.51
CA ARG A 303 18.53 10.52 15.29
C ARG A 303 18.74 9.15 15.89
N ILE A 304 18.55 8.12 15.07
CA ILE A 304 18.77 6.74 15.47
C ILE A 304 20.14 6.35 14.96
N VAL A 305 21.02 5.93 15.87
CA VAL A 305 22.39 5.54 15.54
C VAL A 305 22.49 4.01 15.59
N ILE A 306 22.84 3.41 14.47
CA ILE A 306 23.02 1.97 14.33
C ILE A 306 24.49 1.74 14.01
N GLU A 307 25.26 1.30 15.02
CA GLU A 307 26.68 1.01 14.85
C GLU A 307 26.83 -0.43 14.35
N LEU A 308 27.67 -0.60 13.36
CA LEU A 308 27.88 -1.89 12.71
C LEU A 308 29.16 -2.54 13.20
N LYS A 309 29.20 -3.85 13.14
CA LYS A 309 30.41 -4.61 13.45
C LYS A 309 31.47 -4.36 12.39
N ARG A 310 32.73 -4.58 12.75
CA ARG A 310 33.87 -4.41 11.84
C ARG A 310 33.65 -5.26 10.58
N ASP A 311 33.98 -4.69 9.43
CA ASP A 311 33.92 -5.35 8.12
C ASP A 311 32.50 -5.72 7.67
N THR A 312 31.47 -5.13 8.29
CA THR A 312 30.09 -5.32 7.87
C THR A 312 29.75 -4.36 6.73
N ASN A 313 29.09 -4.87 5.70
CA ASN A 313 28.63 -4.02 4.59
C ASN A 313 27.38 -3.25 5.04
N ALA A 314 27.51 -1.94 5.22
CA ALA A 314 26.43 -1.10 5.71
C ALA A 314 25.24 -1.06 4.76
N ASN A 315 25.49 -1.14 3.47
CA ASN A 315 24.40 -1.11 2.49
C ASN A 315 23.51 -2.36 2.59
N ILE A 316 24.11 -3.53 2.86
CA ILE A 316 23.35 -4.76 3.04
C ILE A 316 22.46 -4.66 4.29
N VAL A 317 23.03 -4.17 5.39
CA VAL A 317 22.27 -4.01 6.64
C VAL A 317 21.13 -3.02 6.43
N LEU A 318 21.41 -1.90 5.78
CA LEU A 318 20.40 -0.88 5.52
C LEU A 318 19.26 -1.45 4.66
N ASN A 319 19.59 -2.21 3.64
CA ASN A 319 18.57 -2.85 2.80
C ASN A 319 17.72 -3.84 3.58
N GLN A 320 18.34 -4.62 4.48
CA GLN A 320 17.61 -5.55 5.35
C GLN A 320 16.68 -4.81 6.30
N LEU A 321 17.12 -3.65 6.81
CA LEU A 321 16.27 -2.81 7.65
C LEU A 321 15.05 -2.31 6.88
N TYR A 322 15.24 -1.89 5.64
CA TYR A 322 14.13 -1.46 4.80
C TYR A 322 13.15 -2.59 4.51
N LYS A 323 13.65 -3.80 4.31
CA LYS A 323 12.80 -4.95 4.00
C LYS A 323 12.02 -5.47 5.20
N ASN A 324 12.63 -5.44 6.38
CA ASN A 324 12.09 -6.16 7.54
C ASN A 324 11.54 -5.26 8.63
N THR A 325 11.64 -3.94 8.49
CA THR A 325 11.16 -2.99 9.51
C THR A 325 10.36 -1.88 8.86
N GLN A 326 9.77 -1.03 9.71
CA GLN A 326 9.03 0.15 9.25
C GLN A 326 9.95 1.31 8.85
N MET A 327 11.23 1.08 8.69
CA MET A 327 12.10 2.05 8.01
C MET A 327 11.68 2.23 6.54
N GLN A 328 10.95 1.28 6.00
CA GLN A 328 10.21 1.43 4.75
C GLN A 328 8.79 0.93 5.00
N ASP A 329 7.80 1.73 4.63
CA ASP A 329 6.40 1.40 4.85
C ASP A 329 5.60 1.89 3.66
N THR A 330 4.39 1.37 3.53
CA THR A 330 3.51 1.75 2.43
C THR A 330 2.35 2.58 2.97
N PHE A 331 2.10 3.72 2.33
CA PHE A 331 0.91 4.53 2.60
C PHE A 331 -0.14 4.15 1.54
N GLY A 332 -1.19 3.48 1.99
CA GLY A 332 -2.27 3.08 1.09
C GLY A 332 -3.25 4.23 0.92
N VAL A 333 -3.13 4.96 -0.19
CA VAL A 333 -3.97 6.13 -0.45
C VAL A 333 -5.37 5.69 -0.81
N ILE A 334 -6.37 6.23 -0.11
CA ILE A 334 -7.79 6.12 -0.45
C ILE A 334 -8.35 7.53 -0.31
N MET A 335 -8.61 8.18 -1.43
CA MET A 335 -9.06 9.58 -1.41
C MET A 335 -10.58 9.62 -1.33
N LEU A 336 -11.10 9.14 -0.23
CA LEU A 336 -12.53 9.08 0.05
C LEU A 336 -12.91 10.28 0.92
N ALA A 337 -13.89 11.05 0.47
CA ALA A 337 -14.39 12.19 1.22
C ALA A 337 -15.88 12.36 0.93
N LEU A 338 -16.55 13.16 1.76
CA LEU A 338 -17.97 13.44 1.57
C LEU A 338 -18.14 14.58 0.57
N VAL A 339 -18.88 14.31 -0.49
CA VAL A 339 -19.30 15.31 -1.48
C VAL A 339 -20.83 15.39 -1.41
N ASN A 340 -21.36 16.51 -0.93
CA ASN A 340 -22.81 16.67 -0.69
C ASN A 340 -23.36 15.54 0.19
N ASN A 341 -22.61 15.22 1.26
CA ASN A 341 -22.94 14.18 2.24
C ASN A 341 -22.96 12.77 1.67
N GLU A 342 -22.39 12.55 0.49
CA GLU A 342 -22.22 11.23 -0.09
C GLU A 342 -20.73 10.87 -0.15
N PRO A 343 -20.33 9.69 0.36
CA PRO A 343 -18.94 9.29 0.27
C PRO A 343 -18.58 8.98 -1.18
N LYS A 344 -17.48 9.56 -1.64
CA LYS A 344 -16.97 9.35 -3.00
C LYS A 344 -15.47 9.24 -2.98
N ILE A 345 -14.94 8.34 -3.80
CA ILE A 345 -13.51 8.25 -4.04
C ILE A 345 -13.19 9.24 -5.16
N LEU A 346 -12.29 10.18 -4.87
CA LEU A 346 -12.03 11.32 -5.73
C LEU A 346 -10.63 11.25 -6.32
N THR A 347 -10.50 11.76 -7.54
CA THR A 347 -9.17 12.04 -8.11
C THR A 347 -8.65 13.35 -7.54
N LEU A 348 -7.35 13.62 -7.74
CA LEU A 348 -6.77 14.90 -7.31
C LEU A 348 -7.52 16.06 -7.95
N ARG A 349 -7.80 15.99 -9.25
CA ARG A 349 -8.51 17.05 -9.93
C ARG A 349 -9.90 17.29 -9.34
N GLN A 350 -10.61 16.21 -9.00
CA GLN A 350 -11.93 16.33 -8.40
C GLN A 350 -11.87 16.98 -7.01
N CYS A 351 -10.86 16.65 -6.20
CA CYS A 351 -10.67 17.30 -4.90
C CYS A 351 -10.46 18.80 -5.06
N LEU A 352 -9.62 19.19 -6.00
CA LEU A 352 -9.33 20.60 -6.24
C LEU A 352 -10.54 21.33 -6.81
N ASP A 353 -11.28 20.71 -7.72
CA ASP A 353 -12.49 21.30 -8.28
C ASP A 353 -13.54 21.54 -7.20
N CYS A 354 -13.74 20.59 -6.29
CA CYS A 354 -14.69 20.74 -5.18
C CYS A 354 -14.29 21.90 -4.27
N TYR A 355 -13.00 22.03 -3.99
CA TYR A 355 -12.52 23.14 -3.18
C TYR A 355 -12.74 24.48 -3.88
N ILE A 356 -12.45 24.56 -5.17
CA ILE A 356 -12.64 25.77 -5.96
C ILE A 356 -14.14 26.17 -5.96
N ASP A 357 -15.02 25.19 -6.16
CA ASP A 357 -16.46 25.44 -6.12
C ASP A 357 -16.90 25.95 -4.75
N HIS A 358 -16.34 25.41 -3.69
CA HIS A 358 -16.64 25.88 -2.34
C HIS A 358 -16.17 27.32 -2.14
N ARG A 359 -14.97 27.63 -2.56
CA ARG A 359 -14.47 29.03 -2.45
C ARG A 359 -15.30 30.00 -3.26
N LYS A 360 -15.71 29.56 -4.45
CA LYS A 360 -16.59 30.38 -5.29
C LYS A 360 -17.91 30.68 -4.55
N ASP A 361 -18.51 29.64 -3.97
CA ASP A 361 -19.75 29.81 -3.20
C ASP A 361 -19.55 30.74 -2.00
N VAL A 362 -18.44 30.57 -1.27
CA VAL A 362 -18.14 31.41 -0.10
C VAL A 362 -17.98 32.87 -0.52
N ILE A 363 -17.26 33.14 -1.59
CA ILE A 363 -17.03 34.52 -2.05
C ILE A 363 -18.33 35.15 -2.53
N LEU A 364 -19.16 34.41 -3.28
CA LEU A 364 -20.45 34.94 -3.72
C LEU A 364 -21.35 35.25 -2.51
N ARG A 365 -21.41 34.37 -1.53
CA ARG A 365 -22.24 34.59 -0.35
C ARG A 365 -21.71 35.73 0.52
N ARG A 366 -20.38 35.85 0.68
CA ARG A 366 -19.75 36.94 1.41
C ARG A 366 -20.04 38.29 0.71
N THR A 367 -19.90 38.30 -0.60
CA THR A 367 -20.14 39.50 -1.40
C THR A 367 -21.62 39.95 -1.30
N GLN A 368 -22.54 38.97 -1.34
CA GLN A 368 -23.95 39.30 -1.17
C GLN A 368 -24.24 39.84 0.23
N PHE A 369 -23.62 39.27 1.26
CA PHE A 369 -23.74 39.74 2.64
C PHE A 369 -23.22 41.20 2.75
N ASP A 370 -22.03 41.44 2.22
CA ASP A 370 -21.43 42.78 2.24
C ASP A 370 -22.27 43.78 1.43
N LEU A 371 -22.85 43.36 0.30
CA LEU A 371 -23.71 44.19 -0.51
C LEU A 371 -24.98 44.54 0.24
N ASP A 372 -25.61 43.56 0.87
CA ASP A 372 -26.84 43.81 1.63
C ASP A 372 -26.61 44.80 2.78
N LYS A 373 -25.47 44.64 3.46
CA LYS A 373 -25.07 45.51 4.56
C LYS A 373 -24.79 46.95 4.06
N ALA A 374 -24.10 47.05 2.93
CA ALA A 374 -23.79 48.35 2.31
C ALA A 374 -25.05 49.06 1.81
N LEU A 375 -25.98 48.26 1.21
CA LEU A 375 -27.25 48.80 0.75
C LEU A 375 -28.10 49.30 1.92
N ALA A 376 -28.09 48.59 3.04
CA ALA A 376 -28.85 48.98 4.22
C ALA A 376 -28.28 50.29 4.80
N ARG A 377 -26.97 50.38 4.88
CA ARG A 377 -26.34 51.61 5.37
C ARG A 377 -26.55 52.81 4.40
N ALA A 378 -26.46 52.55 3.08
CA ALA A 378 -26.69 53.59 2.07
C ALA A 378 -28.13 54.06 2.15
N HIS A 379 -29.09 53.18 2.38
CA HIS A 379 -30.49 53.52 2.55
C HIS A 379 -30.69 54.50 3.72
N ILE A 380 -30.03 54.22 4.85
CA ILE A 380 -30.07 55.08 6.02
C ILE A 380 -29.42 56.46 5.67
N LEU A 381 -28.26 56.45 5.01
CA LEU A 381 -27.58 57.67 4.65
C LEU A 381 -28.39 58.54 3.65
N GLU A 382 -29.12 57.90 2.75
CA GLU A 382 -30.02 58.62 1.85
C GLU A 382 -31.07 59.40 2.62
N GLY A 383 -31.64 58.73 3.64
CA GLY A 383 -32.60 59.40 4.53
C GLY A 383 -31.99 60.58 5.28
N LEU A 384 -30.76 60.34 5.83
CA LEU A 384 -30.07 61.41 6.57
C LEU A 384 -29.69 62.60 5.65
N ARG A 385 -29.34 62.33 4.40
CA ARG A 385 -29.02 63.38 3.44
C ARG A 385 -30.26 64.23 3.14
N ILE A 386 -31.41 63.57 2.95
CA ILE A 386 -32.68 64.23 2.75
C ILE A 386 -32.99 65.18 3.93
N ALA A 387 -32.81 64.64 5.16
CA ALA A 387 -33.08 65.36 6.39
C ALA A 387 -32.14 66.56 6.54
N ILE A 388 -30.84 66.37 6.24
CA ILE A 388 -29.88 67.52 6.35
C ILE A 388 -30.15 68.55 5.32
N ASP A 389 -30.52 68.19 4.09
CA ASP A 389 -30.87 69.15 3.05
C ASP A 389 -32.14 69.96 3.38
N ASN A 390 -33.00 69.35 4.25
CA ASN A 390 -34.29 70.02 4.62
C ASN A 390 -34.36 70.11 6.16
N ILE A 391 -33.26 70.49 6.79
CA ILE A 391 -33.16 70.36 8.27
C ILE A 391 -34.17 71.25 9.01
N ASP A 392 -34.44 72.44 8.54
CA ASP A 392 -35.37 73.34 9.20
C ASP A 392 -36.79 72.76 9.18
N GLU A 393 -37.20 72.20 8.06
CA GLU A 393 -38.53 71.57 7.94
C GLU A 393 -38.62 70.31 8.82
N VAL A 394 -37.55 69.50 8.88
CA VAL A 394 -37.50 68.33 9.73
C VAL A 394 -37.66 68.73 11.20
N ILE A 395 -36.90 69.70 11.63
CA ILE A 395 -37.01 70.24 13.02
C ILE A 395 -38.42 70.72 13.33
N ALA A 396 -38.98 71.44 12.38
CA ALA A 396 -40.38 72.00 12.57
C ALA A 396 -41.38 70.83 12.72
N ILE A 397 -41.27 69.75 11.91
CA ILE A 397 -42.15 68.61 11.97
C ILE A 397 -41.96 67.86 13.31
N ILE A 398 -40.75 67.70 13.76
CA ILE A 398 -40.49 66.97 15.02
C ILE A 398 -41.03 67.77 16.21
N ARG A 399 -40.81 69.07 16.23
CA ARG A 399 -41.22 69.96 17.32
C ARG A 399 -42.76 70.11 17.42
N SER A 400 -43.41 70.08 16.24
CA SER A 400 -44.88 70.20 16.18
C SER A 400 -45.59 68.82 16.39
N SER A 401 -44.86 67.72 16.45
CA SER A 401 -45.44 66.42 16.62
C SER A 401 -45.66 66.05 18.07
N TYR A 402 -46.72 65.32 18.37
CA TYR A 402 -46.97 64.82 19.70
C TYR A 402 -46.29 63.46 19.88
N ASP A 403 -46.67 62.50 19.05
CA ASP A 403 -46.10 61.13 19.07
C ASP A 403 -46.07 60.52 17.65
N ASP A 404 -46.34 61.30 16.62
CA ASP A 404 -46.46 60.86 15.23
C ASP A 404 -45.35 61.44 14.32
N ALA A 405 -44.24 61.88 14.89
CA ALA A 405 -43.15 62.47 14.14
C ALA A 405 -42.64 61.53 13.01
N LYS A 406 -42.51 60.26 13.33
CA LYS A 406 -42.01 59.25 12.37
C LYS A 406 -42.91 59.13 11.15
N GLU A 407 -44.20 59.05 11.37
CA GLU A 407 -45.20 58.91 10.29
C GLU A 407 -45.26 60.15 9.46
N ARG A 408 -45.18 61.33 10.09
CA ARG A 408 -45.19 62.63 9.38
C ARG A 408 -43.93 62.80 8.48
N LEU A 409 -42.78 62.43 8.99
CA LEU A 409 -41.54 62.47 8.21
C LEU A 409 -41.60 61.57 7.02
N MET A 410 -42.09 60.29 7.24
CA MET A 410 -42.25 59.31 6.17
C MET A 410 -43.14 59.81 5.06
N LYS A 411 -44.26 60.45 5.43
CA LYS A 411 -45.23 60.95 4.46
C LYS A 411 -44.73 62.13 3.71
N ARG A 412 -44.04 63.07 4.42
CA ARG A 412 -43.58 64.31 3.81
C ARG A 412 -42.44 64.16 2.80
N PHE A 413 -41.47 63.27 3.13
CA PHE A 413 -40.25 63.10 2.33
C PHE A 413 -40.20 61.83 1.59
N GLY A 414 -41.23 60.98 1.68
CA GLY A 414 -41.24 59.69 1.05
C GLY A 414 -40.24 58.65 1.62
N LEU A 415 -40.01 58.74 2.94
CA LEU A 415 -39.03 57.92 3.64
C LEU A 415 -39.61 56.61 4.09
N THR A 416 -38.76 55.59 4.25
CA THR A 416 -39.13 54.33 4.88
C THR A 416 -39.07 54.50 6.39
N ASP A 417 -39.66 53.53 7.11
CA ASP A 417 -39.66 53.51 8.56
C ASP A 417 -38.26 53.58 9.14
N ILE A 418 -37.31 52.80 8.57
CA ILE A 418 -35.93 52.78 9.01
C ILE A 418 -35.25 54.15 8.83
N GLN A 419 -35.49 54.82 7.68
CA GLN A 419 -34.92 56.15 7.41
C GLN A 419 -35.48 57.18 8.38
N ALA A 420 -36.78 57.17 8.64
CA ALA A 420 -37.41 58.10 9.55
C ALA A 420 -36.90 57.87 10.97
N GLN A 421 -36.75 56.64 11.39
CA GLN A 421 -36.24 56.32 12.74
C GLN A 421 -34.80 56.83 12.89
N ALA A 422 -33.98 56.66 11.85
CA ALA A 422 -32.59 57.15 11.86
C ALA A 422 -32.53 58.66 12.00
N ILE A 423 -33.47 59.40 11.36
CA ILE A 423 -33.57 60.89 11.50
C ILE A 423 -33.90 61.20 12.94
N LEU A 424 -34.90 60.59 13.53
CA LEU A 424 -35.30 60.83 14.91
C LEU A 424 -34.19 60.55 15.91
N ASP A 425 -33.34 59.61 15.64
CA ASP A 425 -32.22 59.21 16.52
C ASP A 425 -30.96 60.04 16.27
N MET A 426 -30.99 60.97 15.31
CA MET A 426 -29.83 61.74 14.92
C MET A 426 -29.40 62.68 16.04
N ARG A 427 -28.08 62.73 16.30
CA ARG A 427 -27.52 63.64 17.29
C ARG A 427 -27.39 65.02 16.72
N LEU A 428 -27.54 66.08 17.60
CA LEU A 428 -27.44 67.45 17.19
C LEU A 428 -26.10 67.81 16.54
N LYS A 429 -25.01 67.11 16.94
CA LYS A 429 -23.69 67.40 16.36
C LYS A 429 -23.61 66.92 14.90
N THR A 430 -24.49 66.07 14.43
CA THR A 430 -24.55 65.64 13.03
C THR A 430 -24.89 66.83 12.10
N LEU A 431 -25.50 67.86 12.63
CA LEU A 431 -25.90 69.11 11.90
C LEU A 431 -24.71 69.99 11.57
N SER A 432 -23.54 69.75 12.17
CA SER A 432 -22.37 70.57 11.88
C SER A 432 -21.90 70.39 10.43
N GLY A 433 -21.22 71.35 9.87
CA GLY A 433 -20.71 71.31 8.51
C GLY A 433 -19.74 70.13 8.34
N LEU A 434 -18.88 69.87 9.35
CA LEU A 434 -17.94 68.75 9.32
C LEU A 434 -18.65 67.38 9.26
N GLN A 435 -19.70 67.25 10.03
CA GLN A 435 -20.46 66.01 10.05
C GLN A 435 -21.23 65.78 8.75
N ARG A 436 -21.74 66.82 8.15
CA ARG A 436 -22.39 66.73 6.82
C ARG A 436 -21.41 66.30 5.77
N GLU A 437 -20.19 66.85 5.79
CA GLU A 437 -19.14 66.43 4.88
C GLU A 437 -18.79 64.95 5.06
N LYS A 438 -18.73 64.44 6.31
CA LYS A 438 -18.50 63.06 6.61
C LYS A 438 -19.58 62.12 6.05
N ILE A 439 -20.85 62.57 6.18
CA ILE A 439 -21.97 61.80 5.64
C ILE A 439 -21.89 61.70 4.13
N GLU A 440 -21.59 62.80 3.46
CA GLU A 440 -21.45 62.78 2.00
C GLU A 440 -20.29 61.90 1.54
N GLU A 441 -19.15 61.96 2.22
CA GLU A 441 -18.00 61.16 1.90
C GLU A 441 -18.30 59.68 2.13
N GLU A 442 -18.94 59.33 3.24
CA GLU A 442 -19.34 57.97 3.53
C GLU A 442 -20.29 57.44 2.46
N TYR A 443 -21.27 58.22 2.05
CA TYR A 443 -22.23 57.86 1.01
C TYR A 443 -21.52 57.59 -0.32
N LYS A 444 -20.58 58.44 -0.68
CA LYS A 444 -19.81 58.30 -1.92
C LYS A 444 -19.03 57.02 -1.90
N GLN A 445 -18.34 56.74 -0.79
CA GLN A 445 -17.55 55.51 -0.64
C GLN A 445 -18.44 54.29 -0.69
N LEU A 446 -19.60 54.30 -0.03
CA LEU A 446 -20.56 53.22 -0.06
C LEU A 446 -21.07 52.94 -1.49
N MET A 447 -21.36 54.02 -2.26
CA MET A 447 -21.87 53.81 -3.61
C MET A 447 -20.79 53.18 -4.50
N GLU A 448 -19.52 53.58 -4.34
CA GLU A 448 -18.41 52.96 -5.03
C GLU A 448 -18.27 51.47 -4.63
N LEU A 449 -18.36 51.16 -3.34
CA LEU A 449 -18.31 49.81 -2.83
C LEU A 449 -19.47 48.98 -3.37
N ILE A 450 -20.68 49.50 -3.37
CA ILE A 450 -21.87 48.83 -3.90
C ILE A 450 -21.67 48.46 -5.37
N ALA A 451 -21.15 49.40 -6.17
CA ALA A 451 -20.89 49.17 -7.58
C ALA A 451 -19.86 48.07 -7.76
N HIS A 452 -18.81 48.07 -6.94
CA HIS A 452 -17.77 47.03 -6.98
C HIS A 452 -18.33 45.66 -6.60
N LEU A 453 -19.13 45.61 -5.51
CA LEU A 453 -19.70 44.33 -5.07
C LEU A 453 -20.68 43.78 -6.10
N ARG A 454 -21.49 44.61 -6.72
CA ARG A 454 -22.39 44.19 -7.78
C ARG A 454 -21.61 43.68 -9.01
N ALA A 455 -20.48 44.30 -9.33
CA ALA A 455 -19.63 43.85 -10.43
C ALA A 455 -19.09 42.46 -10.14
N ILE A 456 -18.66 42.20 -8.91
CA ILE A 456 -18.17 40.85 -8.51
C ILE A 456 -19.27 39.82 -8.66
N LEU A 457 -20.50 40.13 -8.20
CA LEU A 457 -21.61 39.18 -8.30
C LEU A 457 -22.00 38.89 -9.75
N ALA A 458 -21.77 39.83 -10.67
CA ALA A 458 -22.13 39.73 -12.08
C ALA A 458 -21.06 39.05 -12.93
N SER A 459 -19.83 38.92 -12.44
CA SER A 459 -18.70 38.42 -13.23
C SER A 459 -18.03 37.22 -12.55
N GLU A 460 -18.09 36.07 -13.19
CA GLU A 460 -17.41 34.88 -12.73
C GLU A 460 -15.89 35.06 -12.73
N LYS A 461 -15.38 35.79 -13.72
CA LYS A 461 -13.95 36.07 -13.81
C LYS A 461 -13.45 36.83 -12.57
N LEU A 462 -14.19 37.83 -12.11
CA LEU A 462 -13.80 38.61 -10.92
C LEU A 462 -13.80 37.72 -9.67
N VAL A 463 -14.73 36.79 -9.57
CA VAL A 463 -14.75 35.84 -8.45
C VAL A 463 -13.49 34.98 -8.47
N PHE A 464 -13.12 34.44 -9.62
CA PHE A 464 -11.89 33.64 -9.73
C PHE A 464 -10.64 34.46 -9.48
N ASP A 465 -10.61 35.72 -9.90
CA ASP A 465 -9.49 36.62 -9.60
C ASP A 465 -9.35 36.81 -8.09
N ILE A 466 -10.46 36.97 -7.37
CA ILE A 466 -10.44 37.10 -5.90
C ILE A 466 -9.92 35.81 -5.26
N ILE A 467 -10.37 34.64 -5.75
CA ILE A 467 -9.89 33.35 -5.24
C ILE A 467 -8.37 33.26 -5.40
N LYS A 468 -7.87 33.62 -6.58
CA LYS A 468 -6.42 33.59 -6.86
C LYS A 468 -5.66 34.54 -5.93
N GLU A 469 -6.14 35.78 -5.77
CA GLU A 469 -5.46 36.74 -4.90
C GLU A 469 -5.39 36.27 -3.46
N GLU A 470 -6.50 35.74 -2.95
CA GLU A 470 -6.54 35.24 -1.58
C GLU A 470 -5.61 34.03 -1.40
N LEU A 471 -5.58 33.11 -2.37
CA LEU A 471 -4.70 31.94 -2.30
C LEU A 471 -3.24 32.34 -2.39
N ILE A 472 -2.91 33.32 -3.24
CA ILE A 472 -1.53 33.81 -3.35
C ILE A 472 -1.09 34.43 -2.02
N GLU A 473 -1.96 35.21 -1.39
CA GLU A 473 -1.68 35.82 -0.09
C GLU A 473 -1.41 34.72 0.97
N ILE A 474 -2.23 33.68 1.00
CA ILE A 474 -2.07 32.55 1.92
C ILE A 474 -0.75 31.84 1.63
N ARG A 475 -0.46 31.57 0.35
CA ARG A 475 0.78 30.90 -0.05
C ARG A 475 2.00 31.70 0.41
N ASP A 476 2.00 33.01 0.20
CA ASP A 476 3.15 33.84 0.54
C ASP A 476 3.33 33.94 2.06
N LYS A 477 2.24 33.91 2.83
CA LYS A 477 2.27 34.05 4.27
C LYS A 477 2.57 32.69 4.99
N PHE A 478 1.97 31.62 4.56
CA PHE A 478 2.03 30.32 5.25
C PHE A 478 2.77 29.24 4.48
N GLY A 479 3.06 29.45 3.22
CA GLY A 479 3.74 28.44 2.39
C GLY A 479 5.15 28.17 2.87
N ASP A 480 5.61 26.95 2.68
CA ASP A 480 6.95 26.52 3.05
C ASP A 480 7.51 25.55 2.02
N GLU A 481 8.74 25.18 2.21
CA GLU A 481 9.41 24.23 1.33
C GLU A 481 8.93 22.80 1.59
N ARG A 482 9.06 21.98 0.59
CA ARG A 482 8.71 20.57 0.68
C ARG A 482 9.64 19.86 1.70
N LYS A 483 9.04 19.08 2.60
CA LYS A 483 9.79 18.34 3.62
C LYS A 483 10.13 16.93 3.16
N THR A 484 9.25 16.29 2.37
CA THR A 484 9.46 14.92 1.91
C THR A 484 10.04 14.95 0.50
N LYS A 485 11.16 14.26 0.32
CA LYS A 485 11.83 14.18 -0.99
C LYS A 485 11.24 13.02 -1.79
N ILE A 486 10.97 13.27 -3.06
CA ILE A 486 10.51 12.23 -3.98
C ILE A 486 11.73 11.80 -4.80
N VAL A 487 12.13 10.52 -4.64
CA VAL A 487 13.30 9.98 -5.32
C VAL A 487 12.85 8.91 -6.30
N ALA A 488 13.66 8.62 -7.30
CA ALA A 488 13.39 7.58 -8.27
C ALA A 488 13.29 6.24 -7.54
N ALA A 489 12.33 5.41 -7.92
CA ALA A 489 12.26 4.04 -7.43
C ALA A 489 13.56 3.37 -7.87
N GLN A 490 14.36 2.95 -6.90
CA GLN A 490 15.55 2.20 -7.22
C GLN A 490 15.09 0.86 -7.75
N GLY A 491 15.46 0.55 -8.97
CA GLY A 491 15.07 -0.70 -9.59
C GLY A 491 15.58 -1.89 -8.80
N ASP A 492 15.00 -3.03 -9.06
CA ASP A 492 15.36 -4.30 -8.43
C ASP A 492 16.86 -4.60 -8.58
N PHE A 493 17.47 -4.01 -9.57
CA PHE A 493 18.90 -4.15 -9.87
C PHE A 493 19.79 -3.74 -8.70
N GLU A 494 19.48 -2.61 -8.06
CA GLU A 494 20.29 -2.14 -6.92
C GLU A 494 20.05 -3.00 -5.67
N ASP A 495 18.83 -3.48 -5.50
CA ASP A 495 18.50 -4.37 -4.39
C ASP A 495 19.27 -5.69 -4.52
N GLU A 496 19.36 -6.23 -5.73
CA GLU A 496 20.11 -7.47 -5.98
C GLU A 496 21.59 -7.30 -5.67
N ASP A 497 22.18 -6.15 -6.01
CA ASP A 497 23.59 -5.89 -5.74
C ASP A 497 23.89 -5.82 -4.24
N LEU A 498 22.88 -5.48 -3.43
CA LEU A 498 23.04 -5.38 -1.97
C LEU A 498 22.79 -6.71 -1.27
N ILE A 499 22.24 -7.70 -1.94
CA ILE A 499 21.99 -9.02 -1.37
C ILE A 499 23.26 -9.86 -1.46
N LYS A 500 23.65 -10.45 -0.34
CA LYS A 500 24.86 -11.28 -0.30
C LYS A 500 24.71 -12.48 -1.24
N ASP A 501 25.69 -12.67 -2.10
CA ASP A 501 25.76 -13.85 -2.99
C ASP A 501 26.27 -15.03 -2.19
N GLU A 502 25.37 -15.91 -1.81
CA GLU A 502 25.72 -17.12 -1.06
C GLU A 502 25.03 -18.34 -1.63
N GLN A 503 25.65 -19.49 -1.47
CA GLN A 503 25.04 -20.76 -1.88
C GLN A 503 24.00 -21.16 -0.87
N SER A 504 22.88 -21.60 -1.39
CA SER A 504 21.72 -22.01 -0.57
C SER A 504 21.20 -23.35 -1.01
N VAL A 505 20.57 -24.05 -0.09
CA VAL A 505 19.82 -25.27 -0.38
C VAL A 505 18.35 -24.92 -0.43
N ILE A 506 17.71 -25.24 -1.54
CA ILE A 506 16.29 -24.98 -1.74
C ILE A 506 15.55 -26.29 -1.80
N THR A 507 14.50 -26.43 -1.02
CA THR A 507 13.66 -27.62 -0.99
C THR A 507 12.25 -27.29 -1.43
N LEU A 508 11.66 -28.22 -2.19
CA LEU A 508 10.26 -28.14 -2.63
C LEU A 508 9.58 -29.45 -2.27
N THR A 509 8.47 -29.38 -1.54
CA THR A 509 7.74 -30.56 -1.11
C THR A 509 6.66 -30.95 -2.11
N HIS A 510 6.14 -32.15 -1.96
CA HIS A 510 5.07 -32.69 -2.82
C HIS A 510 3.82 -31.81 -2.77
N PHE A 511 3.48 -31.28 -1.58
CA PHE A 511 2.31 -30.41 -1.43
C PHE A 511 2.58 -28.95 -1.81
N GLY A 512 3.79 -28.65 -2.28
CA GLY A 512 4.08 -27.33 -2.80
C GLY A 512 4.58 -26.31 -1.80
N TYR A 513 5.31 -26.74 -0.77
CA TYR A 513 5.99 -25.85 0.17
C TYR A 513 7.45 -25.71 -0.23
N ILE A 514 7.93 -24.48 -0.27
CA ILE A 514 9.29 -24.18 -0.69
C ILE A 514 9.99 -23.36 0.38
N LYS A 515 11.29 -23.60 0.56
CA LYS A 515 12.11 -22.82 1.48
C LYS A 515 13.56 -22.82 1.03
N ARG A 516 14.32 -21.87 1.55
CA ARG A 516 15.73 -21.71 1.29
C ARG A 516 16.49 -21.70 2.61
N MET A 517 17.61 -22.41 2.66
CA MET A 517 18.51 -22.43 3.81
C MET A 517 19.93 -22.13 3.33
N PRO A 518 20.70 -21.29 4.06
CA PRO A 518 22.12 -21.18 3.75
C PRO A 518 22.80 -22.56 3.84
N ILE A 519 23.72 -22.82 2.93
CA ILE A 519 24.37 -24.14 2.85
C ILE A 519 25.15 -24.46 4.13
N ASP A 520 25.70 -23.44 4.78
CA ASP A 520 26.45 -23.62 6.03
C ASP A 520 25.54 -24.12 7.16
N ILE A 521 24.34 -23.59 7.27
CA ILE A 521 23.36 -24.02 8.28
C ILE A 521 22.90 -25.45 7.99
N TYR A 522 22.65 -25.76 6.75
CA TYR A 522 22.24 -27.10 6.32
C TYR A 522 23.31 -28.15 6.72
N ARG A 523 24.57 -27.85 6.45
CA ARG A 523 25.69 -28.76 6.77
C ARG A 523 25.86 -28.95 8.29
N SER A 524 25.81 -27.86 9.05
CA SER A 524 26.03 -27.92 10.49
C SER A 524 24.92 -28.71 11.21
N GLN A 525 23.72 -28.69 10.67
CA GLN A 525 22.61 -29.46 11.25
C GLN A 525 22.73 -30.97 10.98
N LYS A 526 23.42 -31.35 9.94
CA LYS A 526 23.65 -32.79 9.65
C LYS A 526 24.61 -33.47 10.62
N ARG A 527 25.51 -32.70 11.22
CA ARG A 527 26.55 -33.27 12.14
C ARG A 527 25.97 -33.80 13.44
N GLY A 528 24.81 -33.37 13.89
CA GLY A 528 24.30 -33.77 15.19
C GLY A 528 23.07 -34.63 15.17
N GLY A 529 22.63 -35.11 14.02
CA GLY A 529 21.30 -35.74 13.93
C GLY A 529 21.29 -37.20 13.55
N LYS A 530 20.45 -37.93 14.23
CA LYS A 530 20.09 -39.25 13.81
C LYS A 530 18.89 -39.15 12.87
N GLY A 531 19.11 -39.43 11.63
CA GLY A 531 18.04 -39.40 10.65
C GLY A 531 17.79 -38.01 10.06
N ILE A 532 17.68 -37.99 8.80
CA ILE A 532 17.58 -36.79 8.05
C ILE A 532 16.14 -36.53 7.63
N ILE A 533 15.56 -35.54 8.20
CA ILE A 533 14.29 -35.06 7.73
C ILE A 533 14.52 -33.61 7.29
N GLY A 534 14.43 -33.37 5.99
CA GLY A 534 14.71 -32.06 5.43
C GLY A 534 13.71 -30.99 5.81
N THR A 535 12.50 -31.37 6.18
CA THR A 535 11.45 -30.46 6.62
C THR A 535 10.59 -31.15 7.66
N ALA A 536 10.01 -30.36 8.57
CA ALA A 536 8.91 -30.85 9.39
C ALA A 536 7.68 -30.88 8.48
N THR A 537 7.37 -32.03 7.94
CA THR A 537 6.25 -32.21 7.04
C THR A 537 5.01 -32.63 7.83
N ARG A 538 3.84 -32.28 7.30
CA ARG A 538 2.61 -32.94 7.73
C ARG A 538 2.75 -34.42 7.43
N GLU A 539 2.03 -35.26 8.14
CA GLU A 539 2.17 -36.72 8.04
C GLU A 539 2.15 -37.27 6.61
N GLU A 540 1.64 -36.56 5.64
CA GLU A 540 1.50 -37.01 4.26
C GLU A 540 2.39 -36.26 3.26
N ASP A 541 3.17 -35.28 3.69
CA ASP A 541 4.02 -34.51 2.77
C ASP A 541 5.46 -35.04 2.80
N PHE A 542 6.21 -34.77 1.73
CA PHE A 542 7.60 -35.17 1.62
C PHE A 542 8.35 -34.25 0.67
N VAL A 543 9.67 -34.22 0.76
CA VAL A 543 10.50 -33.39 -0.11
C VAL A 543 10.51 -34.01 -1.51
N LYS A 544 9.99 -33.26 -2.48
CA LYS A 544 9.95 -33.69 -3.88
C LYS A 544 11.22 -33.35 -4.62
N GLN A 545 11.79 -32.18 -4.33
CA GLN A 545 13.02 -31.71 -4.98
C GLN A 545 13.90 -30.98 -3.98
N ILE A 546 15.21 -31.20 -4.11
CA ILE A 546 16.22 -30.48 -3.33
C ILE A 546 17.35 -30.12 -4.29
N PHE A 547 17.82 -28.90 -4.26
CA PHE A 547 18.88 -28.45 -5.13
C PHE A 547 19.63 -27.29 -4.50
N THR A 548 20.84 -27.05 -4.99
CA THR A 548 21.63 -25.88 -4.55
C THR A 548 21.58 -24.81 -5.61
N ALA A 549 21.54 -23.57 -5.16
CA ALA A 549 21.57 -22.41 -6.05
C ALA A 549 22.15 -21.21 -5.30
N SER A 550 22.79 -20.32 -6.03
CA SER A 550 23.20 -19.03 -5.48
C SER A 550 21.96 -18.18 -5.23
N THR A 551 22.02 -17.32 -4.23
CA THR A 551 20.94 -16.34 -4.01
C THR A 551 20.71 -15.45 -5.22
N HIS A 552 21.74 -15.27 -6.07
CA HIS A 552 21.63 -14.46 -7.30
C HIS A 552 21.20 -15.26 -8.53
N ASP A 553 21.07 -16.58 -8.42
CA ASP A 553 20.65 -17.39 -9.56
C ASP A 553 19.15 -17.15 -9.87
N MET A 554 18.80 -17.28 -11.14
CA MET A 554 17.42 -17.32 -11.58
C MET A 554 16.92 -18.76 -11.47
N ILE A 555 15.75 -18.96 -10.88
CA ILE A 555 15.14 -20.28 -10.75
C ILE A 555 13.92 -20.34 -11.68
N LEU A 556 13.94 -21.27 -12.61
CA LEU A 556 12.86 -21.46 -13.57
C LEU A 556 11.94 -22.59 -13.09
N PHE A 557 10.66 -22.28 -12.92
CA PHE A 557 9.65 -23.24 -12.49
C PHE A 557 8.74 -23.55 -13.68
N PHE A 558 8.77 -24.79 -14.15
CA PHE A 558 7.91 -25.24 -15.24
C PHE A 558 6.75 -26.03 -14.69
N THR A 559 5.56 -25.77 -15.17
CA THR A 559 4.35 -26.43 -14.67
C THR A 559 3.88 -27.51 -15.63
N ASN A 560 3.01 -28.40 -15.15
CA ASN A 560 2.41 -29.45 -15.95
C ASN A 560 1.58 -28.88 -17.12
N ARG A 561 1.20 -27.61 -17.07
CA ARG A 561 0.48 -26.95 -18.15
C ARG A 561 1.39 -26.23 -19.15
N GLY A 562 2.70 -26.44 -19.02
CA GLY A 562 3.66 -25.88 -19.97
C GLY A 562 4.01 -24.42 -19.76
N LYS A 563 3.70 -23.86 -18.60
CA LYS A 563 3.99 -22.46 -18.27
C LYS A 563 5.26 -22.37 -17.43
N LEU A 564 5.92 -21.21 -17.57
CA LEU A 564 7.16 -20.90 -16.86
C LEU A 564 6.93 -19.75 -15.88
N TYR A 565 7.44 -19.94 -14.67
CA TYR A 565 7.50 -18.89 -13.64
C TYR A 565 8.96 -18.74 -13.21
N LYS A 566 9.38 -17.51 -12.98
CA LYS A 566 10.77 -17.20 -12.62
C LYS A 566 10.85 -16.54 -11.25
N LEU A 567 11.81 -16.97 -10.44
CA LEU A 567 12.16 -16.31 -9.18
C LEU A 567 13.67 -16.24 -9.08
N LYS A 568 14.18 -15.16 -8.51
CA LYS A 568 15.58 -15.13 -8.06
C LYS A 568 15.71 -15.98 -6.82
N GLY A 569 16.88 -16.55 -6.61
CA GLY A 569 17.13 -17.39 -5.43
C GLY A 569 16.79 -16.67 -4.14
N TYR A 570 17.15 -15.39 -4.02
CA TYR A 570 16.85 -14.60 -2.81
C TYR A 570 15.35 -14.37 -2.60
N GLU A 571 14.53 -14.52 -3.62
CA GLU A 571 13.07 -14.36 -3.51
C GLU A 571 12.40 -15.55 -2.87
N VAL A 572 13.10 -16.69 -2.78
CA VAL A 572 12.58 -17.85 -2.04
C VAL A 572 12.79 -17.58 -0.55
N PRO A 573 11.72 -17.59 0.27
CA PRO A 573 11.86 -17.20 1.67
C PRO A 573 12.79 -18.14 2.43
N GLU A 574 13.62 -17.57 3.28
CA GLU A 574 14.51 -18.31 4.16
C GLU A 574 13.72 -18.86 5.32
N ALA A 575 14.00 -20.11 5.69
CA ALA A 575 13.35 -20.77 6.81
C ALA A 575 14.28 -21.79 7.43
N GLY A 576 14.04 -22.12 8.68
CA GLY A 576 14.84 -23.09 9.40
C GLY A 576 14.55 -24.53 8.97
N ARG A 577 15.38 -25.45 9.45
CA ARG A 577 15.30 -26.87 9.11
C ARG A 577 13.94 -27.48 9.42
N THR A 578 13.39 -27.16 10.57
CA THR A 578 12.11 -27.73 11.00
C THR A 578 10.90 -26.97 10.47
N ALA A 579 11.10 -25.84 9.84
CA ALA A 579 10.00 -25.03 9.32
C ALA A 579 9.43 -25.67 8.06
N LYS A 580 8.13 -25.51 7.88
CA LYS A 580 7.41 -26.03 6.72
C LYS A 580 7.77 -25.28 5.43
N GLY A 581 8.09 -24.00 5.54
CA GLY A 581 8.34 -23.14 4.40
C GLY A 581 7.08 -22.43 3.96
N THR A 582 7.16 -21.79 2.79
CA THR A 582 6.08 -21.00 2.21
C THR A 582 5.39 -21.80 1.10
N ALA A 583 4.06 -21.73 1.06
CA ALA A 583 3.32 -22.37 -0.03
C ALA A 583 3.73 -21.73 -1.36
N ILE A 584 4.10 -22.55 -2.34
CA ILE A 584 4.58 -22.04 -3.62
C ILE A 584 3.50 -21.22 -4.36
N VAL A 585 2.23 -21.49 -4.10
CA VAL A 585 1.13 -20.71 -4.70
C VAL A 585 1.15 -19.27 -4.21
N ASN A 586 1.78 -18.99 -3.08
CA ASN A 586 1.93 -17.62 -2.59
C ASN A 586 3.09 -16.88 -3.28
N LEU A 587 3.99 -17.61 -3.93
CA LEU A 587 5.12 -17.02 -4.65
C LEU A 587 4.88 -16.99 -6.16
N LEU A 588 4.21 -18.03 -6.68
CA LEU A 588 3.87 -18.16 -8.09
C LEU A 588 2.36 -18.13 -8.23
N SER A 589 1.84 -17.38 -9.17
CA SER A 589 0.39 -17.26 -9.37
C SER A 589 -0.14 -18.42 -10.19
N LEU A 590 -0.10 -19.62 -9.61
CA LEU A 590 -0.53 -20.85 -10.29
C LEU A 590 -2.05 -20.93 -10.39
N ASP A 591 -2.54 -21.44 -11.50
CA ASP A 591 -3.95 -21.74 -11.70
C ASP A 591 -4.37 -22.96 -10.87
N PRO A 592 -5.66 -23.10 -10.53
CA PRO A 592 -6.11 -24.32 -9.87
C PRO A 592 -5.75 -25.57 -10.69
N GLY A 593 -5.18 -26.57 -10.04
CA GLY A 593 -4.74 -27.81 -10.69
C GLY A 593 -3.39 -27.72 -11.39
N GLU A 594 -2.78 -26.56 -11.44
CA GLU A 594 -1.46 -26.37 -12.02
C GLU A 594 -0.40 -26.73 -10.97
N LYS A 595 0.55 -27.59 -11.33
CA LYS A 595 1.59 -28.09 -10.44
C LYS A 595 2.96 -27.90 -11.07
N VAL A 596 3.98 -27.66 -10.25
CA VAL A 596 5.36 -27.55 -10.73
C VAL A 596 5.85 -28.94 -11.15
N SER A 597 6.26 -29.09 -12.43
CA SER A 597 6.79 -30.33 -12.97
C SER A 597 8.31 -30.38 -12.96
N ALA A 598 8.97 -29.23 -13.06
CA ALA A 598 10.44 -29.19 -13.09
C ALA A 598 10.93 -27.85 -12.57
N VAL A 599 12.11 -27.86 -11.99
CA VAL A 599 12.78 -26.65 -11.48
C VAL A 599 14.21 -26.65 -12.03
N ILE A 600 14.60 -25.58 -12.70
CA ILE A 600 15.92 -25.44 -13.29
C ILE A 600 16.58 -24.15 -12.75
N PRO A 601 17.62 -24.26 -11.92
CA PRO A 601 18.38 -23.06 -11.55
C PRO A 601 19.39 -22.71 -12.63
N ILE A 602 19.51 -21.43 -12.97
CA ILE A 602 20.48 -20.96 -13.97
C ILE A 602 21.16 -19.71 -13.46
N GLN A 603 22.42 -19.53 -13.85
CA GLN A 603 23.15 -18.30 -13.50
C GLN A 603 22.74 -17.15 -14.43
N ASN A 604 22.57 -17.46 -15.71
CA ASN A 604 22.17 -16.49 -16.73
C ASN A 604 21.55 -17.23 -17.92
N PHE A 605 20.97 -16.46 -18.84
CA PHE A 605 20.43 -17.01 -20.07
C PHE A 605 21.51 -17.08 -21.14
N ALA A 606 22.49 -17.96 -20.95
CA ALA A 606 23.67 -18.07 -21.80
C ALA A 606 23.32 -18.60 -23.19
N GLU A 607 24.09 -18.14 -24.18
CA GLU A 607 24.01 -18.68 -25.53
C GLU A 607 24.62 -20.10 -25.54
N GLY A 608 24.14 -20.96 -26.44
CA GLY A 608 24.66 -22.32 -26.55
C GLY A 608 24.03 -23.30 -25.59
N LYS A 609 23.08 -22.86 -24.75
CA LYS A 609 22.32 -23.71 -23.86
C LYS A 609 20.90 -23.88 -24.35
N TYR A 610 20.33 -25.04 -24.11
CA TYR A 610 18.98 -25.37 -24.55
C TYR A 610 18.18 -26.01 -23.44
N LEU A 611 16.87 -25.88 -23.51
CA LEU A 611 15.95 -26.62 -22.65
C LEU A 611 15.28 -27.68 -23.50
N LEU A 612 15.42 -28.94 -23.05
CA LEU A 612 14.69 -30.07 -23.62
C LEU A 612 13.44 -30.27 -22.77
N MET A 613 12.30 -30.39 -23.41
CA MET A 613 11.03 -30.61 -22.74
C MET A 613 10.37 -31.88 -23.27
N ALA A 614 9.82 -32.67 -22.39
CA ALA A 614 9.11 -33.89 -22.77
C ALA A 614 7.70 -33.87 -22.20
N THR A 615 6.76 -34.41 -22.99
CA THR A 615 5.37 -34.47 -22.56
C THR A 615 4.95 -35.90 -22.26
N LYS A 616 3.88 -36.04 -21.50
CA LYS A 616 3.28 -37.32 -21.14
C LYS A 616 2.96 -38.17 -22.37
N ASN A 617 2.54 -37.54 -23.46
CA ASN A 617 2.16 -38.29 -24.67
C ASN A 617 3.32 -38.54 -25.66
N GLY A 618 4.55 -38.29 -25.24
CA GLY A 618 5.73 -38.68 -25.99
C GLY A 618 6.29 -37.63 -26.93
N LEU A 619 5.85 -36.37 -26.83
CA LEU A 619 6.44 -35.29 -27.63
C LEU A 619 7.69 -34.78 -26.94
N ILE A 620 8.65 -34.31 -27.77
CA ILE A 620 9.86 -33.66 -27.25
C ILE A 620 10.10 -32.38 -28.01
N LYS A 621 10.68 -31.42 -27.29
CA LYS A 621 10.93 -30.09 -27.83
C LYS A 621 12.28 -29.61 -27.32
N LYS A 622 13.02 -28.92 -28.19
CA LYS A 622 14.28 -28.25 -27.81
C LYS A 622 14.17 -26.77 -28.16
N THR A 623 14.44 -25.93 -27.20
CA THR A 623 14.38 -24.47 -27.40
C THR A 623 15.60 -23.83 -26.76
N ALA A 624 16.19 -22.86 -27.45
CA ALA A 624 17.33 -22.13 -26.90
C ALA A 624 16.94 -21.46 -25.57
N LEU A 625 17.80 -21.59 -24.59
CA LEU A 625 17.54 -21.00 -23.26
C LEU A 625 17.27 -19.51 -23.35
N LYS A 626 17.94 -18.83 -24.25
CA LYS A 626 17.79 -17.40 -24.45
C LYS A 626 16.36 -16.97 -24.81
N GLU A 627 15.57 -17.86 -25.44
CA GLU A 627 14.19 -17.53 -25.78
C GLU A 627 13.27 -17.43 -24.56
N TYR A 628 13.72 -17.91 -23.41
CA TYR A 628 12.99 -17.78 -22.15
C TYR A 628 13.41 -16.53 -21.36
N ASP A 629 14.34 -15.74 -21.87
CA ASP A 629 14.80 -14.49 -21.27
C ASP A 629 13.82 -13.38 -21.63
N SER A 630 12.74 -13.30 -20.87
CA SER A 630 11.65 -12.36 -21.08
C SER A 630 11.46 -11.55 -19.80
N SER A 631 11.00 -10.33 -19.93
CA SER A 631 10.66 -9.51 -18.78
C SER A 631 9.46 -10.07 -18.01
N ARG A 632 8.64 -10.89 -18.67
CA ARG A 632 7.52 -11.53 -17.99
C ARG A 632 8.03 -12.66 -17.09
N THR A 633 7.74 -12.60 -15.82
CA THR A 633 8.22 -13.58 -14.84
C THR A 633 7.14 -14.57 -14.39
N THR A 634 5.88 -14.33 -14.72
CA THR A 634 4.78 -15.20 -14.31
C THR A 634 3.96 -15.65 -15.51
N GLY A 635 3.75 -16.98 -15.58
CA GLY A 635 2.85 -17.56 -16.57
C GLY A 635 3.31 -17.45 -18.01
N LEU A 636 4.63 -17.36 -18.25
CA LEU A 636 5.18 -17.35 -19.60
C LEU A 636 4.95 -18.72 -20.25
N LEU A 637 4.42 -18.75 -21.48
CA LEU A 637 4.18 -20.01 -22.16
C LEU A 637 5.51 -20.63 -22.58
N GLY A 638 5.83 -21.82 -22.02
CA GLY A 638 7.08 -22.52 -22.32
C GLY A 638 6.96 -23.54 -23.44
N ILE A 639 5.78 -24.12 -23.60
CA ILE A 639 5.46 -25.09 -24.65
C ILE A 639 3.95 -25.07 -24.82
N THR A 640 3.47 -25.23 -26.07
CA THR A 640 2.05 -25.40 -26.31
C THR A 640 1.72 -26.89 -26.25
N LEU A 641 0.88 -27.26 -25.29
CA LEU A 641 0.49 -28.67 -25.08
C LEU A 641 -0.78 -29.00 -25.86
N LYS A 642 -0.84 -30.21 -26.39
CA LYS A 642 -2.06 -30.72 -27.00
C LYS A 642 -3.08 -31.07 -25.94
N GLU A 643 -4.33 -31.22 -26.33
CA GLU A 643 -5.40 -31.63 -25.43
C GLU A 643 -5.04 -32.93 -24.72
N ASN A 644 -5.28 -32.94 -23.39
CA ASN A 644 -4.99 -34.12 -22.53
C ASN A 644 -3.50 -34.48 -22.45
N ASP A 645 -2.62 -33.55 -22.75
CA ASP A 645 -1.18 -33.77 -22.56
C ASP A 645 -0.67 -32.93 -21.39
N GLU A 646 0.46 -33.31 -20.83
CA GLU A 646 1.09 -32.59 -19.74
C GLU A 646 2.61 -32.58 -19.94
N LEU A 647 3.24 -31.51 -19.48
CA LEU A 647 4.71 -31.42 -19.44
C LEU A 647 5.20 -32.31 -18.27
N ILE A 648 6.08 -33.27 -18.53
CA ILE A 648 6.55 -34.18 -17.50
C ILE A 648 8.01 -33.95 -17.14
N GLY A 649 8.80 -33.33 -17.96
CA GLY A 649 10.19 -33.10 -17.64
C GLY A 649 10.83 -32.02 -18.46
N VAL A 650 11.82 -31.34 -17.87
CA VAL A 650 12.63 -30.34 -18.52
C VAL A 650 14.08 -30.60 -18.11
N ARG A 651 15.00 -30.53 -19.08
CA ARG A 651 16.43 -30.67 -18.81
C ARG A 651 17.19 -29.57 -19.53
N LEU A 652 18.19 -29.05 -18.86
CA LEU A 652 19.12 -28.06 -19.45
C LEU A 652 20.25 -28.82 -20.13
N THR A 653 20.52 -28.52 -21.40
CA THR A 653 21.58 -29.16 -22.17
C THR A 653 22.43 -28.16 -22.91
N ASP A 654 23.63 -28.61 -23.36
CA ASP A 654 24.53 -27.83 -24.21
C ASP A 654 24.43 -28.19 -25.69
N GLY A 655 23.45 -29.06 -26.06
CA GLY A 655 23.24 -29.49 -27.44
C GLY A 655 23.98 -30.75 -27.87
N GLU A 656 24.75 -31.35 -26.96
CA GLU A 656 25.65 -32.50 -27.29
C GLU A 656 25.27 -33.80 -26.59
N ASP A 657 24.13 -33.81 -25.87
CA ASP A 657 23.76 -34.98 -25.06
C ASP A 657 22.93 -35.98 -25.84
N ASN A 658 22.86 -37.21 -25.33
CA ASN A 658 21.86 -38.19 -25.73
C ASN A 658 20.65 -38.06 -24.81
N VAL A 659 19.47 -38.24 -25.37
CA VAL A 659 18.22 -38.14 -24.62
C VAL A 659 17.61 -39.53 -24.45
N VAL A 660 17.17 -39.82 -23.24
CA VAL A 660 16.46 -41.09 -22.93
C VAL A 660 15.03 -40.74 -22.53
N LEU A 661 14.05 -41.28 -23.20
CA LEU A 661 12.64 -41.19 -22.80
C LEU A 661 12.19 -42.61 -22.38
N VAL A 662 11.52 -42.68 -21.22
CA VAL A 662 11.09 -43.94 -20.65
C VAL A 662 9.61 -43.88 -20.38
N THR A 663 8.91 -44.97 -20.73
CA THR A 663 7.47 -45.07 -20.55
C THR A 663 7.10 -45.88 -19.30
N ARG A 664 5.89 -45.70 -18.86
CA ARG A 664 5.31 -46.42 -17.72
C ARG A 664 5.27 -47.93 -17.95
N ASN A 665 5.08 -48.36 -19.19
CA ASN A 665 5.04 -49.80 -19.53
C ASN A 665 6.41 -50.41 -19.78
N GLY A 666 7.49 -49.71 -19.47
CA GLY A 666 8.84 -50.24 -19.50
C GLY A 666 9.57 -50.12 -20.80
N LEU A 667 9.12 -49.32 -21.73
CA LEU A 667 9.83 -49.04 -22.98
C LEU A 667 10.69 -47.79 -22.85
N CYS A 668 11.81 -47.75 -23.58
CA CYS A 668 12.61 -46.55 -23.64
C CYS A 668 13.19 -46.36 -25.03
N ILE A 669 13.52 -45.12 -25.33
CA ILE A 669 14.23 -44.80 -26.57
C ILE A 669 15.38 -43.84 -26.21
N THR A 670 16.53 -44.07 -26.81
CA THR A 670 17.71 -43.23 -26.66
C THR A 670 18.05 -42.65 -28.05
N PHE A 671 18.16 -41.37 -28.13
CA PHE A 671 18.51 -40.71 -29.38
C PHE A 671 19.40 -39.49 -29.12
N ASP A 672 20.13 -39.07 -30.16
CA ASP A 672 20.99 -37.88 -30.09
C ASP A 672 20.08 -36.65 -30.07
N GLU A 673 20.32 -35.72 -29.14
CA GLU A 673 19.50 -34.52 -29.09
C GLU A 673 19.60 -33.67 -30.35
N LYS A 674 20.64 -33.85 -31.17
CA LYS A 674 20.75 -33.16 -32.46
C LYS A 674 19.63 -33.52 -33.43
N GLU A 675 18.94 -34.62 -33.19
CA GLU A 675 17.75 -34.99 -33.99
C GLU A 675 16.54 -34.10 -33.67
N VAL A 676 16.58 -33.37 -32.53
CA VAL A 676 15.54 -32.44 -32.20
C VAL A 676 16.05 -31.05 -32.56
N ARG A 677 15.48 -30.41 -33.55
CA ARG A 677 15.87 -29.06 -33.98
C ARG A 677 15.43 -28.05 -32.93
N PRO A 678 16.26 -27.05 -32.61
CA PRO A 678 15.77 -25.96 -31.78
C PRO A 678 14.59 -25.25 -32.45
N ILE A 679 13.51 -25.07 -31.73
CA ILE A 679 12.31 -24.41 -32.21
C ILE A 679 11.89 -23.32 -31.23
N GLY A 680 10.92 -22.53 -31.62
CA GLY A 680 10.44 -21.41 -30.84
C GLY A 680 9.80 -21.81 -29.51
N ARG A 681 9.82 -20.89 -28.58
CA ARG A 681 9.34 -21.12 -27.20
C ARG A 681 7.89 -21.65 -27.16
N VAL A 682 7.02 -21.15 -28.02
CA VAL A 682 5.59 -21.50 -27.96
C VAL A 682 5.23 -22.72 -28.82
N SER A 683 6.21 -23.40 -29.40
CA SER A 683 5.94 -24.54 -30.29
C SER A 683 5.51 -25.79 -29.50
N GLN A 684 4.88 -26.74 -30.17
CA GLN A 684 4.37 -27.95 -29.53
C GLN A 684 5.43 -29.05 -29.38
N GLY A 685 6.42 -29.07 -30.23
CA GLY A 685 7.42 -30.12 -30.27
C GLY A 685 7.13 -31.19 -31.34
N VAL A 686 7.96 -32.25 -31.33
CA VAL A 686 7.93 -33.33 -32.32
C VAL A 686 7.85 -34.65 -31.55
N ILE A 687 7.52 -35.74 -32.27
CA ILE A 687 7.42 -37.04 -31.61
C ILE A 687 8.80 -37.51 -31.18
N GLY A 688 8.96 -37.75 -29.85
CA GLY A 688 10.17 -38.34 -29.30
C GLY A 688 10.11 -39.83 -29.23
N ILE A 689 8.97 -40.37 -28.79
CA ILE A 689 8.72 -41.80 -28.70
C ILE A 689 7.26 -42.06 -29.08
N ARG A 690 6.97 -43.10 -29.79
CA ARG A 690 5.61 -43.53 -30.13
C ARG A 690 5.13 -44.45 -29.03
N ILE A 691 4.06 -44.07 -28.35
CA ILE A 691 3.52 -44.84 -27.23
C ILE A 691 2.15 -45.40 -27.58
N ASP A 692 1.80 -46.50 -26.93
CA ASP A 692 0.46 -47.09 -27.04
C ASP A 692 -0.53 -46.26 -26.23
N GLU A 693 -1.85 -46.44 -26.53
CA GLU A 693 -2.90 -45.61 -25.88
C GLU A 693 -2.93 -45.73 -24.34
N ASP A 694 -2.52 -46.91 -23.83
CA ASP A 694 -2.49 -47.18 -22.40
C ASP A 694 -1.16 -46.86 -21.72
N ASP A 695 -0.24 -46.22 -22.44
CA ASP A 695 1.11 -45.93 -21.94
C ASP A 695 1.31 -44.42 -21.86
N GLU A 696 2.31 -44.00 -21.12
CA GLU A 696 2.69 -42.59 -20.99
C GLU A 696 4.18 -42.50 -20.67
N VAL A 697 4.80 -41.40 -21.08
CA VAL A 697 6.18 -41.09 -20.72
C VAL A 697 6.21 -40.71 -19.26
N ILE A 698 7.09 -41.31 -18.48
CA ILE A 698 7.25 -41.03 -17.06
C ILE A 698 8.53 -40.29 -16.74
N GLY A 699 9.49 -40.26 -17.65
CA GLY A 699 10.75 -39.58 -17.40
C GLY A 699 11.54 -39.31 -18.63
N MET A 700 12.31 -38.25 -18.54
CA MET A 700 13.29 -37.89 -19.56
C MET A 700 14.61 -37.62 -18.86
N GLU A 701 15.68 -38.23 -19.39
CA GLU A 701 17.01 -37.98 -18.86
C GLU A 701 17.94 -37.65 -20.03
N SER A 702 18.96 -36.86 -19.73
CA SER A 702 20.03 -36.58 -20.70
C SER A 702 21.30 -37.26 -20.24
N ILE A 703 22.02 -37.86 -21.20
CA ILE A 703 23.25 -38.61 -20.94
C ILE A 703 24.41 -37.84 -21.56
N ILE A 704 25.40 -37.55 -20.74
CA ILE A 704 26.68 -36.97 -21.21
C ILE A 704 27.56 -38.17 -21.62
N SER A 705 28.06 -38.16 -22.85
CA SER A 705 28.86 -39.26 -23.35
C SER A 705 30.14 -39.40 -22.54
N GLY A 706 30.50 -40.67 -22.19
CA GLY A 706 31.71 -41.01 -21.46
C GLY A 706 31.56 -41.12 -19.95
N GLY A 707 30.37 -40.93 -19.38
CA GLY A 707 30.14 -41.08 -17.92
C GLY A 707 29.97 -42.52 -17.49
N LYS A 708 30.27 -42.81 -16.21
CA LYS A 708 30.12 -44.16 -15.60
C LYS A 708 28.76 -44.30 -14.91
N ALA A 709 27.74 -43.62 -15.40
CA ALA A 709 26.41 -43.69 -14.82
C ALA A 709 25.61 -44.88 -15.35
N THR A 710 24.60 -45.26 -14.58
CA THR A 710 23.63 -46.29 -14.98
C THR A 710 22.23 -45.67 -14.99
N LEU A 711 21.31 -46.33 -15.72
CA LEU A 711 19.91 -45.93 -15.69
C LEU A 711 19.22 -46.70 -14.57
N LEU A 712 18.80 -45.98 -13.55
CA LEU A 712 18.09 -46.54 -12.41
C LEU A 712 16.59 -46.48 -12.71
N ALA A 713 15.89 -47.60 -12.59
CA ALA A 713 14.45 -47.69 -12.84
C ALA A 713 13.75 -48.33 -11.66
N ILE A 714 12.63 -47.73 -11.23
CA ILE A 714 11.88 -48.16 -10.04
C ILE A 714 10.41 -48.34 -10.42
N THR A 715 9.80 -49.44 -9.92
CA THR A 715 8.37 -49.72 -10.17
C THR A 715 7.50 -49.32 -8.99
N GLU A 716 6.20 -49.27 -9.23
CA GLU A 716 5.23 -48.90 -8.20
C GLU A 716 5.17 -49.85 -7.02
N ASN A 717 5.53 -51.09 -7.21
CA ASN A 717 5.54 -52.10 -6.14
C ASN A 717 6.89 -52.26 -5.44
N GLY A 718 7.83 -51.36 -5.67
CA GLY A 718 9.08 -51.28 -4.96
C GLY A 718 10.21 -52.10 -5.55
N PHE A 719 10.05 -52.59 -6.75
CA PHE A 719 11.11 -53.28 -7.49
C PHE A 719 11.95 -52.26 -8.24
N GLY A 720 13.21 -52.61 -8.48
CA GLY A 720 14.07 -51.71 -9.24
C GLY A 720 15.38 -52.36 -9.62
N LYS A 721 16.12 -51.66 -10.46
CA LYS A 721 17.43 -52.12 -10.92
C LYS A 721 18.19 -50.96 -11.52
N ARG A 722 19.47 -51.21 -11.75
CA ARG A 722 20.30 -50.35 -12.59
C ARG A 722 20.66 -51.11 -13.86
N THR A 723 20.76 -50.37 -14.97
CA THR A 723 21.19 -50.96 -16.24
C THR A 723 22.28 -50.08 -16.82
N GLU A 724 23.34 -50.72 -17.33
CA GLU A 724 24.46 -49.98 -17.95
C GLU A 724 23.95 -49.20 -19.15
N LEU A 725 24.42 -47.99 -19.29
CA LEU A 725 23.96 -47.11 -20.37
C LEU A 725 24.34 -47.64 -21.74
N ASP A 726 25.41 -48.44 -21.85
CA ASP A 726 25.84 -48.99 -23.11
C ASP A 726 24.90 -50.10 -23.67
N GLU A 727 23.96 -50.57 -22.83
CA GLU A 727 22.90 -51.48 -23.32
C GLU A 727 21.81 -50.75 -24.10
N TYR A 728 21.81 -49.42 -24.07
CA TYR A 728 20.82 -48.60 -24.76
C TYR A 728 21.46 -48.04 -26.02
N ARG A 729 21.18 -48.67 -27.14
CA ARG A 729 21.70 -48.18 -28.41
C ARG A 729 21.04 -46.86 -28.80
N VAL A 730 21.81 -46.02 -29.41
CA VAL A 730 21.28 -44.74 -29.91
C VAL A 730 20.43 -45.04 -31.14
N GLN A 731 19.18 -44.66 -31.10
CA GLN A 731 18.18 -44.90 -32.15
C GLN A 731 17.75 -43.59 -32.80
N LEU A 732 16.99 -43.68 -33.85
CA LEU A 732 16.35 -42.51 -34.39
C LEU A 732 15.13 -42.16 -33.58
N ARG A 733 14.93 -40.83 -33.42
CA ARG A 733 13.78 -40.28 -32.71
C ARG A 733 12.48 -40.74 -33.33
N GLY A 734 11.45 -40.94 -32.51
CA GLY A 734 10.10 -41.23 -33.00
C GLY A 734 9.73 -42.66 -33.16
N GLY A 735 10.62 -43.60 -32.74
CA GLY A 735 10.31 -45.04 -32.76
C GLY A 735 9.59 -45.47 -31.48
N LYS A 736 9.27 -46.76 -31.41
CA LYS A 736 8.66 -47.36 -30.22
C LYS A 736 9.65 -47.62 -29.10
N GLY A 737 10.96 -47.64 -29.41
CA GLY A 737 11.99 -47.92 -28.46
C GLY A 737 12.19 -49.39 -28.18
N VAL A 738 12.91 -49.66 -27.10
CA VAL A 738 13.25 -51.04 -26.65
C VAL A 738 12.78 -51.25 -25.21
N VAL A 739 12.69 -52.49 -24.81
CA VAL A 739 12.30 -52.81 -23.44
C VAL A 739 13.45 -52.42 -22.49
N THR A 740 13.15 -51.60 -21.48
CA THR A 740 14.11 -51.27 -20.41
C THR A 740 13.75 -51.99 -19.11
N TYR A 741 12.52 -52.43 -18.95
CA TYR A 741 12.06 -53.11 -17.75
C TYR A 741 10.98 -54.09 -18.09
N LYS A 742 11.13 -55.33 -17.60
CA LYS A 742 10.12 -56.35 -17.77
C LYS A 742 9.01 -56.16 -16.76
N ILE A 743 7.93 -55.56 -17.20
CA ILE A 743 6.78 -55.24 -16.34
C ILE A 743 5.95 -56.50 -16.13
N THR A 744 5.72 -56.86 -14.88
CA THR A 744 4.89 -58.01 -14.49
C THR A 744 3.86 -57.52 -13.44
N PRO A 745 2.78 -58.32 -13.20
CA PRO A 745 1.88 -57.98 -12.11
C PRO A 745 2.57 -57.86 -10.75
N LYS A 746 3.66 -58.57 -10.54
CA LYS A 746 4.43 -58.53 -9.29
C LYS A 746 5.18 -57.20 -9.12
N THR A 747 5.78 -56.70 -10.17
CA THR A 747 6.55 -55.46 -10.10
C THR A 747 5.66 -54.23 -10.16
N GLY A 748 4.55 -54.31 -10.86
CA GLY A 748 3.79 -53.14 -11.26
C GLY A 748 4.51 -52.34 -12.34
N LYS A 749 3.95 -51.22 -12.72
CA LYS A 749 4.46 -50.37 -13.78
C LYS A 749 5.56 -49.44 -13.28
N LEU A 750 6.41 -48.96 -14.16
CA LEU A 750 7.46 -48.01 -13.78
C LEU A 750 6.87 -46.70 -13.25
N VAL A 751 7.51 -46.16 -12.22
CA VAL A 751 7.11 -44.86 -11.66
C VAL A 751 8.19 -43.78 -11.83
N GLY A 752 9.45 -44.19 -12.02
CA GLY A 752 10.52 -43.23 -12.17
C GLY A 752 11.80 -43.82 -12.67
N VAL A 753 12.58 -42.97 -13.33
CA VAL A 753 13.92 -43.29 -13.79
C VAL A 753 14.86 -42.13 -13.46
N ARG A 754 16.12 -42.47 -13.22
CA ARG A 754 17.19 -41.47 -13.02
C ARG A 754 18.50 -42.01 -13.59
N ILE A 755 19.31 -41.08 -14.05
CA ILE A 755 20.70 -41.40 -14.35
C ILE A 755 21.47 -41.30 -13.03
N ALA A 756 22.10 -42.38 -12.60
CA ALA A 756 22.71 -42.43 -11.26
C ALA A 756 24.11 -43.01 -11.30
N THR A 757 24.96 -42.57 -10.40
CA THR A 757 26.31 -43.04 -10.21
C THR A 757 26.42 -43.77 -8.87
N ASP A 758 27.46 -44.61 -8.71
CA ASP A 758 27.67 -45.44 -7.50
C ASP A 758 27.78 -44.61 -6.22
N ASP A 759 28.23 -43.40 -6.30
CA ASP A 759 28.43 -42.55 -5.12
C ASP A 759 27.18 -41.80 -4.69
N GLU A 760 26.07 -41.92 -5.41
CA GLU A 760 24.82 -41.27 -5.08
C GLU A 760 23.94 -42.11 -4.20
N ASP A 761 22.98 -41.50 -3.52
CA ASP A 761 21.91 -42.16 -2.82
C ASP A 761 20.59 -41.90 -3.57
N VAL A 762 19.63 -42.84 -3.40
CA VAL A 762 18.29 -42.65 -3.99
C VAL A 762 17.27 -42.73 -2.86
N MET A 763 16.28 -41.89 -2.94
CA MET A 763 15.15 -41.88 -2.01
C MET A 763 13.92 -42.40 -2.75
N LEU A 764 13.24 -43.38 -2.17
CA LEU A 764 11.98 -43.91 -2.67
C LEU A 764 10.86 -43.40 -1.77
N ILE A 765 9.84 -42.87 -2.37
CA ILE A 765 8.74 -42.22 -1.64
C ILE A 765 7.44 -42.89 -2.04
N THR A 766 6.65 -43.31 -1.03
CA THR A 766 5.36 -43.96 -1.27
C THR A 766 4.22 -42.99 -1.12
N ASP A 767 3.04 -43.38 -1.64
CA ASP A 767 1.82 -42.62 -1.53
C ASP A 767 1.32 -42.49 -0.09
N LYS A 768 1.84 -43.32 0.83
CA LYS A 768 1.51 -43.25 2.25
C LYS A 768 2.55 -42.45 3.07
N GLY A 769 3.49 -41.81 2.38
CA GLY A 769 4.48 -40.98 3.04
C GLY A 769 5.70 -41.68 3.58
N THR A 770 5.84 -42.98 3.35
CA THR A 770 7.02 -43.75 3.76
C THR A 770 8.19 -43.37 2.84
N ILE A 771 9.35 -43.09 3.41
CA ILE A 771 10.56 -42.71 2.68
C ILE A 771 11.67 -43.71 3.04
N ILE A 772 12.30 -44.29 2.04
CA ILE A 772 13.46 -45.17 2.22
C ILE A 772 14.63 -44.55 1.45
N ARG A 773 15.79 -44.52 2.07
CA ARG A 773 17.04 -44.08 1.45
C ARG A 773 17.93 -45.30 1.20
N LEU A 774 18.38 -45.45 -0.03
CA LEU A 774 19.25 -46.54 -0.46
C LEU A 774 20.50 -45.97 -1.12
N LYS A 775 21.61 -46.68 -0.96
CA LYS A 775 22.81 -46.33 -1.72
C LYS A 775 22.69 -46.91 -3.11
N VAL A 776 22.96 -46.14 -4.14
CA VAL A 776 22.84 -46.59 -5.53
C VAL A 776 23.76 -47.77 -5.77
N LYS A 777 24.95 -47.79 -5.19
CA LYS A 777 25.92 -48.91 -5.35
C LYS A 777 25.39 -50.25 -4.85
N ASP A 778 24.40 -50.22 -3.94
CA ASP A 778 23.83 -51.46 -3.41
C ASP A 778 22.68 -51.99 -4.28
N ILE A 779 22.28 -51.29 -5.30
CA ILE A 779 21.23 -51.72 -6.24
C ILE A 779 21.89 -52.50 -7.36
N SER A 780 21.36 -53.70 -7.64
CA SER A 780 21.93 -54.61 -8.62
C SER A 780 21.92 -54.02 -10.03
N VAL A 781 23.03 -54.14 -10.72
CA VAL A 781 23.15 -53.82 -12.14
C VAL A 781 22.71 -55.07 -12.93
N LEU A 782 21.63 -54.93 -13.68
CA LEU A 782 21.00 -56.02 -14.40
C LEU A 782 20.78 -55.63 -15.86
N GLY A 783 20.47 -56.64 -16.65
CA GLY A 783 20.20 -56.44 -18.08
C GLY A 783 18.90 -55.67 -18.34
N ARG A 784 18.81 -55.11 -19.50
CA ARG A 784 17.73 -54.26 -19.94
C ARG A 784 16.33 -54.91 -19.84
N SER A 785 16.20 -56.16 -20.15
CA SER A 785 14.90 -56.85 -20.22
C SER A 785 14.58 -57.67 -18.96
N THR A 786 15.17 -57.36 -17.83
CA THR A 786 14.90 -58.04 -16.55
C THR A 786 13.87 -57.29 -15.73
N GLN A 787 13.28 -58.00 -14.73
CA GLN A 787 12.25 -57.41 -13.86
C GLN A 787 12.83 -56.76 -12.60
N GLY A 788 14.15 -56.77 -12.42
CA GLY A 788 14.81 -56.17 -11.28
C GLY A 788 14.63 -57.00 -9.99
N VAL A 789 15.00 -56.37 -8.87
CA VAL A 789 14.94 -56.96 -7.53
C VAL A 789 14.10 -56.06 -6.61
N THR A 790 13.68 -56.63 -5.48
CA THR A 790 12.94 -55.87 -4.47
C THR A 790 13.89 -54.86 -3.80
N LEU A 791 13.58 -53.57 -3.93
CA LEU A 791 14.32 -52.52 -3.24
C LEU A 791 13.59 -52.07 -1.98
N MET A 792 12.29 -52.15 -1.98
CA MET A 792 11.44 -51.71 -0.91
C MET A 792 10.21 -52.62 -0.85
N ARG A 793 9.84 -53.05 0.34
CA ARG A 793 8.59 -53.78 0.53
C ARG A 793 7.49 -52.79 0.84
N THR A 794 6.51 -52.72 -0.04
CA THR A 794 5.36 -51.88 0.20
C THR A 794 4.35 -52.61 1.08
N THR A 795 3.84 -51.92 2.11
CA THR A 795 2.86 -52.49 3.03
C THR A 795 1.49 -51.86 2.81
N ASP A 796 0.45 -52.65 3.09
CA ASP A 796 -0.94 -52.22 3.08
C ASP A 796 -1.38 -51.54 1.76
N GLY A 797 -0.91 -52.11 0.64
CA GLY A 797 -1.29 -51.61 -0.67
C GLY A 797 -0.67 -50.30 -1.09
N GLY A 798 0.35 -49.85 -0.35
CA GLY A 798 1.09 -48.65 -0.72
C GLY A 798 1.88 -48.81 -2.00
N LYS A 799 2.06 -47.76 -2.75
CA LYS A 799 2.82 -47.77 -3.98
C LYS A 799 3.87 -46.67 -3.99
N VAL A 800 5.05 -46.97 -4.56
CA VAL A 800 6.07 -45.96 -4.78
C VAL A 800 5.51 -44.95 -5.78
N VAL A 801 5.61 -43.68 -5.48
CA VAL A 801 5.08 -42.61 -6.33
C VAL A 801 6.16 -41.66 -6.84
N SER A 802 7.36 -41.68 -6.21
CA SER A 802 8.42 -40.78 -6.62
C SER A 802 9.77 -41.31 -6.23
N ILE A 803 10.79 -40.92 -7.00
CA ILE A 803 12.19 -41.22 -6.66
C ILE A 803 13.00 -39.93 -6.83
N GLU A 804 14.02 -39.79 -5.98
CA GLU A 804 14.97 -38.68 -6.08
C GLU A 804 16.38 -39.21 -5.79
N THR A 805 17.36 -38.69 -6.53
CA THR A 805 18.75 -38.98 -6.27
C THR A 805 19.39 -37.86 -5.49
N LEU A 806 20.26 -38.19 -4.55
CA LEU A 806 21.00 -37.22 -3.75
C LEU A 806 22.48 -37.36 -4.10
N THR A 807 23.09 -36.24 -4.45
CA THR A 807 24.51 -36.24 -4.77
C THR A 807 25.34 -36.26 -3.48
N PRO A 808 26.51 -36.85 -3.48
CA PRO A 808 27.36 -36.93 -2.28
C PRO A 808 28.02 -35.59 -1.94
N ASP A 809 27.99 -34.65 -2.84
CA ASP A 809 28.64 -33.33 -2.66
C ASP A 809 28.14 -32.59 -1.45
N MET A 810 26.98 -32.94 -0.96
CA MET A 810 26.43 -32.30 0.24
C MET A 810 26.93 -32.93 1.53
N GLU A 811 27.58 -34.13 1.46
CA GLU A 811 28.11 -34.82 2.63
C GLU A 811 29.64 -34.86 2.69
N ASP A 812 30.32 -34.85 1.52
CA ASP A 812 31.74 -35.18 1.42
C ASP A 812 32.69 -33.99 1.29
N ILE A 813 32.21 -32.78 1.16
CA ILE A 813 33.08 -31.62 1.12
C ILE A 813 33.77 -31.37 2.47
N GLU A 814 33.40 -32.12 3.51
CA GLU A 814 33.97 -31.95 4.84
C GLU A 814 35.20 -32.83 5.12
N GLU A 815 35.57 -33.82 4.27
CA GLU A 815 36.76 -34.64 4.46
C GLU A 815 38.01 -34.19 3.70
N UNK A 816 37.66 -33.54 3.06
CA UNK A 816 38.82 -33.11 2.35
C UNK A 816 39.39 -31.92 2.70
#